data_0f5ad8d5022f631569f62913ed78539a
#
_entry.id   0f5ad8d5022f631569f62913ed78539a
#
_cell.length_a   1.000
_cell.length_b   1.000
_cell.length_c   1.000
_cell.angle_alpha   90.00
_cell.angle_beta   90.00
_cell.angle_gamma   90.00
#
_symmetry.space_group_name_H-M   'P 1'
#
loop_
_entity.id
_entity.type
_entity.pdbx_description
1 polymer ?
#
loop_
_entity_poly.entity_id
_entity_poly.type
_entity_poly.pdbx_seq_one_letter_code
_entity_poly.pdbx_strand_id
1 'polypeptide(L)'
;MSQDRMFEPAAATIDRALIADSEYQTMYAESLADNDAFWAKHGKRIDWIKPYTEISDVSYDAADLHIRWFSDGTLNAAANCLDRHLEERGDQTAIIWEGDDPADSRHITYAELHAEVCKFANVLKAEGAKKGDRITIYMPMIPEAAVAMLACVRIGAVHSVVFGGFSPDALAGRIRDCDSNMVITSDEGVRGGRPIPLKANTDAALDSCPDCNKVIVVRRTGGEINWVAGRDVWYHEAMDGSSALCPAEEMNAEDPMFILYTSGSTGKPKGVLHTTGGYMVYASMTHEYVFDYHQGEVYWCTADVGWVTGHSYIVYGPLANGAITLMFEGVPTYPDSSRFWQVVEKHKVNIFYTAPTAIRALMREGDAPVTGTDRSSLRLLGSVGEPINPEAWMWYHDVVGDGRCPIVDTWWQTETGGILITPLPGATATKPGSATRPFFGIDPVLVDGDNNVLDGAADGNLCINRSWPGQMRTVYGDHQRFIETYFTTFPGRYFSGDGARRDADDYFWITGRVDDVLNVSGHRMGTAEIESALVAHPQVAESAVVGYPHDIKGQGIYAYVTLVEGVESSDELVAELRQWTRKEIGPIATPDLLQWAPQLPKTRSGKIMRRILRKIAANDYADLGDTSTLTDPSVVTDLVDNRQNK
;
A
#
# COMPACT_ATOMS: atom_id res chain seq x y z
N MET A 1 20.25 -6.15 20.20
CA MET A 1 21.55 -5.50 19.81
C MET A 1 21.58 -4.94 18.38
N SER A 2 20.76 -5.41 17.43
CA SER A 2 20.70 -4.79 16.07
C SER A 2 19.77 -3.58 16.00
N GLN A 3 18.73 -3.52 16.82
CA GLN A 3 17.71 -2.46 16.78
C GLN A 3 18.23 -1.07 17.19
N ASP A 4 19.24 -1.00 18.07
CA ASP A 4 19.79 0.29 18.54
C ASP A 4 20.95 0.79 17.67
N ARG A 5 21.34 0.03 16.64
CA ARG A 5 22.38 0.46 15.72
C ARG A 5 21.86 1.54 14.78
N MET A 6 22.52 2.68 14.80
CA MET A 6 22.18 3.81 13.95
C MET A 6 23.03 3.79 12.66
N PHE A 7 22.42 4.06 11.54
CA PHE A 7 23.04 4.16 10.21
C PHE A 7 22.93 5.60 9.73
N GLU A 8 24.04 6.30 9.81
CA GLU A 8 24.12 7.68 9.33
C GLU A 8 24.04 7.74 7.78
N PRO A 9 23.39 8.77 7.22
CA PRO A 9 23.42 8.99 5.79
C PRO A 9 24.86 9.14 5.27
N ALA A 10 25.21 8.44 4.19
CA ALA A 10 26.52 8.58 3.57
C ALA A 10 26.71 10.00 3.00
N ALA A 11 27.94 10.53 3.04
CA ALA A 11 28.25 11.88 2.53
C ALA A 11 27.76 12.08 1.09
N ALA A 12 27.95 11.09 0.21
CA ALA A 12 27.45 11.17 -1.16
C ALA A 12 25.91 11.22 -1.27
N THR A 13 25.20 10.65 -0.30
CA THR A 13 23.73 10.76 -0.22
C THR A 13 23.34 12.15 0.24
N ILE A 14 23.99 12.69 1.26
CA ILE A 14 23.74 14.05 1.77
C ILE A 14 23.98 15.09 0.68
N ASP A 15 25.11 14.99 -0.02
CA ASP A 15 25.53 15.97 -1.04
C ASP A 15 24.56 16.09 -2.21
N ARG A 16 23.80 15.04 -2.51
CA ARG A 16 22.84 15.04 -3.62
C ARG A 16 21.39 15.16 -3.19
N ALA A 17 21.08 14.95 -1.90
CA ALA A 17 19.72 14.87 -1.41
C ALA A 17 18.96 16.19 -1.61
N LEU A 18 17.68 16.05 -1.97
CA LEU A 18 16.76 17.20 -2.08
C LEU A 18 16.52 17.88 -0.72
N ILE A 19 16.61 17.11 0.36
CA ILE A 19 16.39 17.59 1.73
C ILE A 19 17.54 17.11 2.63
N ALA A 20 18.30 18.06 3.16
CA ALA A 20 19.29 17.83 4.22
C ALA A 20 18.65 17.94 5.61
N ASP A 21 19.33 17.49 6.69
CA ASP A 21 18.77 17.51 8.03
C ASP A 21 18.37 18.92 8.51
N SER A 22 19.21 19.93 8.27
CA SER A 22 18.88 21.32 8.65
C SER A 22 17.65 21.85 7.92
N GLU A 23 17.44 21.42 6.68
CA GLU A 23 16.27 21.79 5.89
C GLU A 23 15.02 21.04 6.38
N TYR A 24 15.16 19.73 6.69
CA TYR A 24 14.09 18.97 7.32
C TYR A 24 13.60 19.63 8.61
N GLN A 25 14.53 19.98 9.53
CA GLN A 25 14.19 20.62 10.80
C GLN A 25 13.42 21.94 10.56
N THR A 26 13.89 22.75 9.63
CA THR A 26 13.26 24.04 9.30
C THR A 26 11.86 23.85 8.71
N MET A 27 11.74 23.02 7.67
CA MET A 27 10.45 22.77 7.00
C MET A 27 9.44 22.08 7.92
N TYR A 28 9.89 21.15 8.75
CA TYR A 28 9.02 20.47 9.70
C TYR A 28 8.50 21.46 10.76
N ALA A 29 9.37 22.30 11.32
CA ALA A 29 8.96 23.34 12.28
C ALA A 29 7.98 24.35 11.64
N GLU A 30 8.25 24.82 10.42
CA GLU A 30 7.35 25.70 9.67
C GLU A 30 5.98 25.04 9.45
N SER A 31 5.95 23.77 9.07
CA SER A 31 4.73 23.03 8.77
C SER A 31 3.83 22.82 10.00
N LEU A 32 4.41 22.80 11.19
CA LEU A 32 3.65 22.72 12.44
C LEU A 32 3.26 24.11 12.99
N ALA A 33 4.10 25.13 12.79
CA ALA A 33 3.85 26.48 13.29
C ALA A 33 2.71 27.18 12.55
N ASP A 34 2.67 27.06 11.22
CA ASP A 34 1.61 27.59 10.36
C ASP A 34 1.33 26.61 9.21
N ASN A 35 0.45 25.66 9.49
CA ASN A 35 0.13 24.58 8.58
C ASN A 35 -0.51 25.09 7.28
N ASP A 36 -1.37 26.10 7.37
CA ASP A 36 -2.03 26.69 6.19
C ASP A 36 -1.02 27.44 5.32
N ALA A 37 -0.14 28.25 5.88
CA ALA A 37 0.91 28.93 5.11
C ALA A 37 1.86 27.92 4.43
N PHE A 38 2.21 26.82 5.14
CA PHE A 38 3.03 25.76 4.59
C PHE A 38 2.36 25.11 3.38
N TRP A 39 1.10 24.68 3.51
CA TRP A 39 0.39 24.05 2.40
C TRP A 39 -0.02 25.02 1.30
N ALA A 40 -0.27 26.29 1.62
CA ALA A 40 -0.46 27.33 0.61
C ALA A 40 0.77 27.53 -0.30
N LYS A 41 1.97 27.32 0.24
CA LYS A 41 3.23 27.33 -0.53
C LYS A 41 3.36 26.05 -1.36
N HIS A 42 3.20 24.89 -0.73
CA HIS A 42 3.48 23.59 -1.34
C HIS A 42 2.37 23.07 -2.27
N GLY A 43 1.14 23.56 -2.13
CA GLY A 43 0.05 23.26 -3.08
C GLY A 43 0.33 23.78 -4.50
N LYS A 44 1.26 24.73 -4.66
CA LYS A 44 1.68 25.29 -5.97
C LYS A 44 2.59 24.33 -6.77
N ARG A 45 2.91 23.17 -6.24
CA ARG A 45 3.73 22.14 -6.92
C ARG A 45 3.03 21.45 -8.09
N ILE A 46 1.70 21.55 -8.14
CA ILE A 46 0.86 21.04 -9.22
C ILE A 46 0.18 22.19 -9.94
N ASP A 47 -0.35 21.94 -11.14
CA ASP A 47 -1.00 22.96 -11.97
C ASP A 47 -2.49 23.06 -11.62
N TRP A 48 -2.94 24.28 -11.40
CA TRP A 48 -4.32 24.61 -11.11
C TRP A 48 -4.95 25.34 -12.31
N ILE A 49 -6.15 24.92 -12.70
CA ILE A 49 -6.97 25.63 -13.70
C ILE A 49 -7.43 26.95 -13.09
N LYS A 50 -8.04 26.87 -11.90
CA LYS A 50 -8.32 28.02 -11.04
C LYS A 50 -7.49 27.87 -9.76
N PRO A 51 -6.55 28.79 -9.48
CA PRO A 51 -5.81 28.77 -8.22
C PRO A 51 -6.72 28.84 -7.00
N TYR A 52 -6.37 28.12 -5.94
CA TYR A 52 -7.07 28.16 -4.65
C TYR A 52 -6.74 29.43 -3.86
N THR A 53 -7.66 29.85 -3.00
CA THR A 53 -7.49 30.87 -1.96
C THR A 53 -7.85 30.35 -0.59
N GLU A 54 -8.73 29.35 -0.50
CA GLU A 54 -9.07 28.62 0.70
C GLU A 54 -8.11 27.43 0.85
N ILE A 55 -7.35 27.39 1.95
CA ILE A 55 -6.31 26.37 2.14
C ILE A 55 -6.88 25.13 2.82
N SER A 56 -7.42 25.30 4.03
CA SER A 56 -8.04 24.21 4.78
C SER A 56 -9.35 24.67 5.46
N ASP A 57 -10.29 23.73 5.57
CA ASP A 57 -11.51 23.85 6.37
C ASP A 57 -11.72 22.47 7.01
N VAL A 58 -11.31 22.36 8.29
CA VAL A 58 -11.22 21.06 8.96
C VAL A 58 -11.79 21.14 10.38
N SER A 59 -12.65 20.19 10.70
CA SER A 59 -13.10 19.92 12.06
C SER A 59 -12.96 18.44 12.38
N TYR A 60 -12.34 18.13 13.51
CA TYR A 60 -12.29 16.78 14.09
C TYR A 60 -13.32 16.58 15.23
N ASP A 61 -14.24 17.53 15.40
CA ASP A 61 -15.38 17.36 16.29
C ASP A 61 -16.35 16.33 15.66
N ALA A 62 -16.67 15.26 16.36
CA ALA A 62 -17.57 14.21 15.86
C ALA A 62 -18.97 14.72 15.50
N ALA A 63 -19.41 15.84 16.09
CA ALA A 63 -20.71 16.45 15.78
C ALA A 63 -20.69 17.27 14.47
N ASP A 64 -19.50 17.68 14.00
CA ASP A 64 -19.33 18.51 12.80
C ASP A 64 -18.02 18.11 12.08
N LEU A 65 -17.81 16.78 11.92
CA LEU A 65 -16.60 16.27 11.30
C LEU A 65 -16.57 16.54 9.80
N HIS A 66 -15.62 17.34 9.36
CA HIS A 66 -15.36 17.59 7.95
C HIS A 66 -13.88 17.86 7.69
N ILE A 67 -13.44 17.53 6.48
CA ILE A 67 -12.06 17.69 6.03
C ILE A 67 -12.12 18.20 4.60
N ARG A 68 -11.63 19.43 4.36
CA ARG A 68 -11.55 20.05 3.04
C ARG A 68 -10.20 20.75 2.88
N TRP A 69 -9.63 20.62 1.69
CA TRP A 69 -8.36 21.24 1.34
C TRP A 69 -8.43 21.87 -0.04
N PHE A 70 -7.99 23.13 -0.16
CA PHE A 70 -7.97 23.88 -1.42
C PHE A 70 -9.35 24.00 -2.08
N SER A 71 -10.40 24.14 -1.28
CA SER A 71 -11.80 23.88 -1.65
C SER A 71 -12.36 24.77 -2.77
N ASP A 72 -11.79 25.94 -3.02
CA ASP A 72 -12.18 26.85 -4.12
C ASP A 72 -11.29 26.75 -5.36
N GLY A 73 -10.24 25.90 -5.31
CA GLY A 73 -9.35 25.60 -6.43
C GLY A 73 -9.93 24.56 -7.39
N THR A 74 -9.53 24.64 -8.67
CA THR A 74 -9.88 23.62 -9.67
C THR A 74 -8.67 23.13 -10.43
N LEU A 75 -8.67 21.84 -10.81
CA LEU A 75 -7.57 21.17 -11.50
C LEU A 75 -8.09 19.93 -12.22
N ASN A 76 -7.17 19.20 -12.87
CA ASN A 76 -7.41 17.82 -13.33
C ASN A 76 -6.20 16.96 -12.99
N ALA A 77 -6.42 15.79 -12.40
CA ALA A 77 -5.34 14.88 -11.98
C ALA A 77 -4.58 14.31 -13.19
N ALA A 78 -5.28 13.91 -14.27
CA ALA A 78 -4.61 13.37 -15.47
C ALA A 78 -3.79 14.45 -16.18
N ALA A 79 -4.26 15.69 -16.22
CA ALA A 79 -3.51 16.81 -16.79
C ALA A 79 -2.21 17.06 -16.00
N ASN A 80 -2.26 16.94 -14.68
CA ASN A 80 -1.07 17.06 -13.81
C ASN A 80 -0.10 15.87 -13.96
N CYS A 81 -0.57 14.70 -14.34
CA CYS A 81 0.27 13.53 -14.61
C CYS A 81 0.86 13.51 -16.03
N LEU A 82 0.23 14.14 -17.01
CA LEU A 82 0.55 13.99 -18.42
C LEU A 82 0.76 15.30 -19.14
N ASP A 83 -0.29 16.12 -19.29
CA ASP A 83 -0.30 17.31 -20.16
C ASP A 83 0.82 18.29 -19.83
N ARG A 84 1.05 18.55 -18.53
CA ARG A 84 2.10 19.48 -18.06
C ARG A 84 3.52 19.08 -18.44
N HIS A 85 3.73 17.81 -18.79
CA HIS A 85 5.05 17.25 -19.13
C HIS A 85 5.32 17.17 -20.62
N LEU A 86 4.30 17.35 -21.49
CA LEU A 86 4.42 17.08 -22.92
C LEU A 86 5.44 17.95 -23.63
N GLU A 87 5.51 19.25 -23.29
CA GLU A 87 6.41 20.18 -23.95
C GLU A 87 7.89 19.84 -23.66
N GLU A 88 8.22 19.52 -22.42
CA GLU A 88 9.62 19.28 -21.99
C GLU A 88 10.01 17.80 -22.02
N ARG A 89 9.05 16.89 -21.83
CA ARG A 89 9.28 15.45 -21.58
C ARG A 89 8.41 14.52 -22.44
N GLY A 90 7.80 15.03 -23.51
CA GLY A 90 6.93 14.21 -24.35
C GLY A 90 7.58 12.92 -24.82
N ASP A 91 8.84 12.96 -25.18
CA ASP A 91 9.64 11.81 -25.66
C ASP A 91 10.29 11.00 -24.53
N GLN A 92 10.21 11.46 -23.27
CA GLN A 92 10.72 10.70 -22.12
C GLN A 92 9.81 9.53 -21.82
N THR A 93 10.37 8.39 -21.46
CA THR A 93 9.62 7.26 -20.93
C THR A 93 8.87 7.69 -19.67
N ALA A 94 7.55 7.47 -19.66
CA ALA A 94 6.69 7.63 -18.50
C ALA A 94 6.54 6.31 -17.75
N ILE A 95 6.21 5.23 -18.49
CA ILE A 95 6.02 3.90 -17.93
C ILE A 95 6.97 2.92 -18.62
N ILE A 96 7.73 2.18 -17.82
CA ILE A 96 8.34 0.92 -18.22
C ILE A 96 7.41 -0.19 -17.74
N TRP A 97 6.89 -0.99 -18.63
CA TRP A 97 6.17 -2.20 -18.26
C TRP A 97 7.06 -3.42 -18.47
N GLU A 98 7.10 -4.27 -17.45
CA GLU A 98 7.81 -5.55 -17.46
C GLU A 98 6.79 -6.66 -17.21
N GLY A 99 6.63 -7.56 -18.17
CA GLY A 99 5.67 -8.65 -18.12
C GLY A 99 6.04 -9.77 -17.16
N ASP A 100 5.11 -10.70 -16.95
CA ASP A 100 5.37 -11.94 -16.22
C ASP A 100 6.46 -12.79 -16.94
N ASP A 101 6.41 -12.87 -18.27
CA ASP A 101 7.51 -13.40 -19.08
C ASP A 101 8.65 -12.37 -19.16
N PRO A 102 9.90 -12.72 -18.80
CA PRO A 102 11.06 -11.83 -18.91
C PRO A 102 11.35 -11.29 -20.32
N ALA A 103 10.83 -11.94 -21.37
CA ALA A 103 10.96 -11.48 -22.74
C ALA A 103 10.01 -10.31 -23.07
N ASP A 104 8.93 -10.15 -22.29
CA ASP A 104 7.91 -9.13 -22.51
C ASP A 104 8.25 -7.85 -21.74
N SER A 105 8.50 -6.76 -22.47
CA SER A 105 8.59 -5.43 -21.87
C SER A 105 8.23 -4.34 -22.86
N ARG A 106 7.73 -3.21 -22.36
CA ARG A 106 7.37 -2.03 -23.16
C ARG A 106 7.86 -0.77 -22.47
N HIS A 107 8.35 0.18 -23.25
CA HIS A 107 8.62 1.56 -22.82
C HIS A 107 7.57 2.45 -23.47
N ILE A 108 6.86 3.23 -22.67
CA ILE A 108 5.77 4.10 -23.11
C ILE A 108 6.17 5.54 -22.73
N THR A 109 6.27 6.40 -23.71
CA THR A 109 6.60 7.81 -23.50
C THR A 109 5.42 8.60 -22.94
N TYR A 110 5.67 9.80 -22.38
CA TYR A 110 4.61 10.69 -21.92
C TYR A 110 3.64 11.06 -23.04
N ALA A 111 4.14 11.28 -24.28
CA ALA A 111 3.32 11.59 -25.43
C ALA A 111 2.43 10.40 -25.86
N GLU A 112 2.98 9.18 -25.87
CA GLU A 112 2.22 7.96 -26.17
C GLU A 112 1.17 7.70 -25.11
N LEU A 113 1.54 7.78 -23.81
CA LEU A 113 0.61 7.59 -22.70
C LEU A 113 -0.52 8.62 -22.72
N HIS A 114 -0.21 9.90 -22.96
CA HIS A 114 -1.20 10.95 -23.11
C HIS A 114 -2.18 10.65 -24.24
N ALA A 115 -1.67 10.26 -25.42
CA ALA A 115 -2.51 9.95 -26.58
C ALA A 115 -3.43 8.75 -26.30
N GLU A 116 -2.92 7.71 -25.64
CA GLU A 116 -3.69 6.53 -25.27
C GLU A 116 -4.76 6.86 -24.23
N VAL A 117 -4.43 7.62 -23.20
CA VAL A 117 -5.38 8.11 -22.17
C VAL A 117 -6.48 8.96 -22.80
N CYS A 118 -6.15 9.89 -23.71
CA CYS A 118 -7.14 10.70 -24.41
C CYS A 118 -8.10 9.87 -25.27
N LYS A 119 -7.58 8.89 -26.02
CA LYS A 119 -8.40 7.96 -26.80
C LYS A 119 -9.35 7.18 -25.91
N PHE A 120 -8.82 6.60 -24.82
CA PHE A 120 -9.62 5.80 -23.91
C PHE A 120 -10.65 6.64 -23.15
N ALA A 121 -10.32 7.87 -22.75
CA ALA A 121 -11.25 8.83 -22.18
C ALA A 121 -12.43 9.11 -23.15
N ASN A 122 -12.16 9.24 -24.45
CA ASN A 122 -13.21 9.39 -25.45
C ASN A 122 -14.06 8.10 -25.62
N VAL A 123 -13.45 6.92 -25.53
CA VAL A 123 -14.17 5.63 -25.50
C VAL A 123 -15.11 5.59 -24.29
N LEU A 124 -14.64 5.91 -23.10
CA LEU A 124 -15.48 5.96 -21.89
C LEU A 124 -16.69 6.88 -22.07
N LYS A 125 -16.48 8.08 -22.64
CA LYS A 125 -17.58 9.01 -22.96
C LYS A 125 -18.56 8.43 -23.97
N ALA A 126 -18.07 7.76 -25.02
CA ALA A 126 -18.90 7.12 -26.04
C ALA A 126 -19.75 5.98 -25.48
N GLU A 127 -19.21 5.24 -24.49
CA GLU A 127 -19.92 4.19 -23.77
C GLU A 127 -20.82 4.74 -22.63
N GLY A 128 -20.92 6.06 -22.50
CA GLY A 128 -21.87 6.75 -21.63
C GLY A 128 -21.35 7.23 -20.28
N ALA A 129 -20.05 7.09 -20.02
CA ALA A 129 -19.44 7.59 -18.77
C ALA A 129 -19.45 9.12 -18.69
N LYS A 130 -19.73 9.64 -17.51
CA LYS A 130 -19.84 11.07 -17.20
C LYS A 130 -19.08 11.43 -15.94
N LYS A 131 -18.83 12.73 -15.75
CA LYS A 131 -18.32 13.28 -14.48
C LYS A 131 -19.16 12.78 -13.30
N GLY A 132 -18.49 12.24 -12.28
CA GLY A 132 -19.08 11.70 -11.06
C GLY A 132 -19.55 10.25 -11.15
N ASP A 133 -19.57 9.61 -12.34
CA ASP A 133 -19.85 8.18 -12.45
C ASP A 133 -18.73 7.35 -11.81
N ARG A 134 -19.10 6.20 -11.21
CA ARG A 134 -18.13 5.26 -10.64
C ARG A 134 -17.86 4.16 -11.65
N ILE A 135 -16.59 3.93 -11.91
CA ILE A 135 -16.09 2.92 -12.87
C ILE A 135 -15.20 1.95 -12.11
N THR A 136 -15.54 0.67 -12.16
CA THR A 136 -14.71 -0.38 -11.56
C THR A 136 -13.60 -0.81 -12.53
N ILE A 137 -12.37 -0.88 -12.03
CA ILE A 137 -11.20 -1.37 -12.79
C ILE A 137 -10.74 -2.67 -12.14
N TYR A 138 -10.87 -3.79 -12.87
CA TYR A 138 -10.47 -5.13 -12.44
C TYR A 138 -9.50 -5.72 -13.44
N MET A 139 -8.23 -5.33 -13.32
CA MET A 139 -7.20 -5.52 -14.34
C MET A 139 -5.92 -6.14 -13.74
N PRO A 140 -5.10 -6.84 -14.54
CA PRO A 140 -3.74 -7.18 -14.14
C PRO A 140 -2.83 -5.94 -14.20
N MET A 141 -1.57 -6.08 -13.75
CA MET A 141 -0.57 -5.02 -13.79
C MET A 141 -0.01 -4.78 -15.20
N ILE A 142 -0.87 -4.31 -16.10
CA ILE A 142 -0.53 -3.91 -17.46
C ILE A 142 -0.71 -2.40 -17.66
N PRO A 143 -0.07 -1.77 -18.65
CA PRO A 143 -0.16 -0.32 -18.86
C PRO A 143 -1.59 0.18 -19.00
N GLU A 144 -2.46 -0.62 -19.59
CA GLU A 144 -3.87 -0.31 -19.79
C GLU A 144 -4.63 -0.10 -18.46
N ALA A 145 -4.12 -0.64 -17.33
CA ALA A 145 -4.67 -0.35 -16.00
C ALA A 145 -4.38 1.11 -15.58
N ALA A 146 -3.15 1.59 -15.81
CA ALA A 146 -2.81 2.99 -15.56
C ALA A 146 -3.55 3.93 -16.53
N VAL A 147 -3.67 3.55 -17.81
CA VAL A 147 -4.48 4.28 -18.81
C VAL A 147 -5.93 4.39 -18.35
N ALA A 148 -6.52 3.31 -17.82
CA ALA A 148 -7.90 3.31 -17.33
C ALA A 148 -8.08 4.25 -16.14
N MET A 149 -7.16 4.23 -15.15
CA MET A 149 -7.19 5.15 -14.02
C MET A 149 -7.11 6.60 -14.47
N LEU A 150 -6.15 6.93 -15.33
CA LEU A 150 -5.94 8.29 -15.84
C LEU A 150 -7.08 8.76 -16.75
N ALA A 151 -7.66 7.88 -17.57
CA ALA A 151 -8.79 8.21 -18.42
C ALA A 151 -10.06 8.52 -17.61
N CYS A 152 -10.31 7.76 -16.53
CA CYS A 152 -11.41 8.06 -15.61
C CYS A 152 -11.28 9.46 -15.02
N VAL A 153 -10.14 9.78 -14.41
CA VAL A 153 -9.95 11.10 -13.77
C VAL A 153 -9.85 12.23 -14.80
N ARG A 154 -9.45 11.93 -16.05
CA ARG A 154 -9.45 12.92 -17.12
C ARG A 154 -10.85 13.45 -17.45
N ILE A 155 -11.86 12.57 -17.41
CA ILE A 155 -13.27 12.93 -17.67
C ILE A 155 -14.06 13.22 -16.39
N GLY A 156 -13.40 13.26 -15.23
CA GLY A 156 -14.03 13.48 -13.93
C GLY A 156 -14.85 12.29 -13.41
N ALA A 157 -14.67 11.09 -13.94
CA ALA A 157 -15.23 9.88 -13.37
C ALA A 157 -14.40 9.39 -12.17
N VAL A 158 -15.07 8.75 -11.21
CA VAL A 158 -14.47 8.19 -10.00
C VAL A 158 -14.12 6.74 -10.23
N HIS A 159 -12.85 6.38 -10.20
CA HIS A 159 -12.49 4.97 -10.36
C HIS A 159 -12.49 4.22 -9.02
N SER A 160 -12.82 2.93 -9.10
CA SER A 160 -12.66 1.97 -8.01
C SER A 160 -11.84 0.79 -8.53
N VAL A 161 -10.55 0.76 -8.21
CA VAL A 161 -9.69 -0.33 -8.61
C VAL A 161 -9.86 -1.51 -7.67
N VAL A 162 -10.09 -2.69 -8.25
CA VAL A 162 -10.21 -3.95 -7.54
C VAL A 162 -9.04 -4.85 -7.95
N PHE A 163 -8.32 -5.38 -6.97
CA PHE A 163 -7.18 -6.25 -7.24
C PHE A 163 -7.58 -7.45 -8.12
N GLY A 164 -6.87 -7.64 -9.25
CA GLY A 164 -7.17 -8.65 -10.26
C GLY A 164 -7.16 -10.12 -9.79
N GLY A 165 -6.71 -10.33 -8.56
CA GLY A 165 -6.75 -11.62 -7.92
C GLY A 165 -7.96 -11.88 -7.01
N PHE A 166 -8.87 -10.91 -6.81
CA PHE A 166 -10.05 -11.11 -5.96
C PHE A 166 -11.10 -12.01 -6.62
N SER A 167 -11.91 -12.68 -5.79
CA SER A 167 -13.01 -13.53 -6.24
C SER A 167 -14.15 -12.73 -6.87
N PRO A 168 -15.04 -13.40 -7.65
CA PRO A 168 -16.25 -12.77 -8.17
C PRO A 168 -17.11 -12.09 -7.10
N ASP A 169 -17.28 -12.72 -5.92
CA ASP A 169 -18.08 -12.16 -4.82
C ASP A 169 -17.46 -10.88 -4.25
N ALA A 170 -16.12 -10.85 -4.11
CA ALA A 170 -15.40 -9.67 -3.65
C ALA A 170 -15.51 -8.52 -4.67
N LEU A 171 -15.48 -8.83 -5.97
CA LEU A 171 -15.70 -7.85 -7.04
C LEU A 171 -17.13 -7.34 -7.03
N ALA A 172 -18.12 -8.24 -6.99
CA ALA A 172 -19.55 -7.88 -6.96
C ALA A 172 -19.91 -6.99 -5.76
N GLY A 173 -19.35 -7.31 -4.58
CA GLY A 173 -19.57 -6.51 -3.37
C GLY A 173 -19.13 -5.05 -3.55
N ARG A 174 -17.99 -4.81 -4.21
CA ARG A 174 -17.45 -3.47 -4.47
C ARG A 174 -18.22 -2.73 -5.55
N ILE A 175 -18.62 -3.42 -6.62
CA ILE A 175 -19.46 -2.85 -7.69
C ILE A 175 -20.76 -2.31 -7.09
N ARG A 176 -21.43 -3.11 -6.26
CA ARG A 176 -22.69 -2.70 -5.62
C ARG A 176 -22.53 -1.58 -4.60
N ASP A 177 -21.48 -1.65 -3.79
CA ASP A 177 -21.27 -0.66 -2.72
C ASP A 177 -20.98 0.74 -3.27
N CYS A 178 -20.30 0.86 -4.42
CA CYS A 178 -20.05 2.16 -5.06
C CYS A 178 -21.00 2.49 -6.22
N ASP A 179 -22.06 1.71 -6.44
CA ASP A 179 -22.99 1.89 -7.56
C ASP A 179 -22.27 2.03 -8.92
N SER A 180 -21.29 1.17 -9.16
CA SER A 180 -20.53 1.21 -10.42
C SER A 180 -21.38 0.67 -11.57
N ASN A 181 -21.47 1.44 -12.66
CA ASN A 181 -22.26 1.09 -13.85
C ASN A 181 -21.42 0.49 -14.99
N MET A 182 -20.08 0.48 -14.85
CA MET A 182 -19.15 0.01 -15.86
C MET A 182 -17.97 -0.73 -15.20
N VAL A 183 -17.51 -1.81 -15.84
CA VAL A 183 -16.28 -2.52 -15.47
C VAL A 183 -15.28 -2.45 -16.64
N ILE A 184 -14.02 -2.14 -16.32
CA ILE A 184 -12.89 -2.30 -17.24
C ILE A 184 -12.09 -3.51 -16.74
N THR A 185 -11.90 -4.50 -17.61
CA THR A 185 -11.21 -5.75 -17.28
C THR A 185 -10.34 -6.23 -18.45
N SER A 186 -9.70 -7.38 -18.34
CA SER A 186 -9.05 -8.07 -19.45
C SER A 186 -9.64 -9.46 -19.65
N ASP A 187 -9.34 -10.06 -20.82
CA ASP A 187 -9.67 -11.47 -21.06
C ASP A 187 -9.14 -12.34 -19.93
N GLU A 188 -7.85 -12.30 -19.71
CA GLU A 188 -7.13 -12.98 -18.63
C GLU A 188 -6.01 -12.07 -18.12
N GLY A 189 -5.48 -12.36 -16.94
CA GLY A 189 -4.18 -11.89 -16.46
C GLY A 189 -3.18 -13.04 -16.50
N VAL A 190 -1.89 -12.72 -16.31
CA VAL A 190 -0.84 -13.74 -16.17
C VAL A 190 -0.12 -13.49 -14.84
N ARG A 191 0.12 -14.56 -14.08
CA ARG A 191 0.85 -14.46 -12.81
C ARG A 191 1.63 -15.74 -12.52
N GLY A 192 2.95 -15.66 -12.52
CA GLY A 192 3.82 -16.81 -12.30
C GLY A 192 3.62 -17.89 -13.37
N GLY A 193 3.49 -17.50 -14.64
CA GLY A 193 3.24 -18.38 -15.77
C GLY A 193 1.82 -18.96 -15.86
N ARG A 194 0.89 -18.51 -15.00
CA ARG A 194 -0.48 -19.05 -14.95
C ARG A 194 -1.50 -18.00 -15.38
N PRO A 195 -2.48 -18.35 -16.23
CA PRO A 195 -3.57 -17.44 -16.59
C PRO A 195 -4.53 -17.27 -15.39
N ILE A 196 -5.06 -16.06 -15.25
CA ILE A 196 -6.11 -15.70 -14.28
C ILE A 196 -7.34 -15.27 -15.09
N PRO A 197 -8.50 -15.94 -14.91
CA PRO A 197 -9.67 -15.74 -15.78
C PRO A 197 -10.48 -14.48 -15.38
N LEU A 198 -9.95 -13.29 -15.65
CA LEU A 198 -10.54 -12.02 -15.17
C LEU A 198 -11.91 -11.74 -15.77
N LYS A 199 -12.09 -12.00 -17.07
CA LYS A 199 -13.40 -11.84 -17.71
C LYS A 199 -14.43 -12.81 -17.16
N ALA A 200 -14.07 -14.06 -16.93
CA ALA A 200 -14.99 -15.05 -16.34
C ALA A 200 -15.38 -14.67 -14.91
N ASN A 201 -14.43 -14.16 -14.12
CA ASN A 201 -14.70 -13.62 -12.77
C ASN A 201 -15.62 -12.40 -12.83
N THR A 202 -15.42 -11.51 -13.82
CA THR A 202 -16.28 -10.35 -14.04
C THR A 202 -17.70 -10.79 -14.40
N ASP A 203 -17.86 -11.75 -15.30
CA ASP A 203 -19.18 -12.27 -15.68
C ASP A 203 -19.93 -12.83 -14.47
N ALA A 204 -19.28 -13.67 -13.68
CA ALA A 204 -19.86 -14.24 -12.46
C ALA A 204 -20.22 -13.15 -11.42
N ALA A 205 -19.41 -12.11 -11.28
CA ALA A 205 -19.71 -10.98 -10.39
C ALA A 205 -20.98 -10.23 -10.86
N LEU A 206 -21.11 -10.01 -12.17
CA LEU A 206 -22.21 -9.26 -12.75
C LEU A 206 -23.55 -9.98 -12.71
N ASP A 207 -23.60 -11.29 -12.49
CA ASP A 207 -24.85 -12.02 -12.24
C ASP A 207 -25.62 -11.43 -11.05
N SER A 208 -24.93 -10.80 -10.10
CA SER A 208 -25.51 -10.13 -8.92
C SER A 208 -25.49 -8.60 -8.96
N CYS A 209 -25.10 -8.00 -10.10
CA CYS A 209 -24.94 -6.56 -10.29
C CYS A 209 -25.71 -6.08 -11.55
N PRO A 210 -27.05 -6.12 -11.56
CA PRO A 210 -27.84 -5.89 -12.77
C PRO A 210 -27.73 -4.46 -13.34
N ASP A 211 -27.35 -3.48 -12.50
CA ASP A 211 -27.18 -2.08 -12.92
C ASP A 211 -25.84 -1.82 -13.61
N CYS A 212 -24.89 -2.73 -13.49
CA CYS A 212 -23.62 -2.66 -14.18
C CYS A 212 -23.74 -3.35 -15.56
N ASN A 213 -23.96 -2.56 -16.60
CA ASN A 213 -24.38 -3.05 -17.91
C ASN A 213 -23.35 -2.81 -19.04
N LYS A 214 -22.13 -2.39 -18.69
CA LYS A 214 -21.02 -2.17 -19.61
C LYS A 214 -19.73 -2.82 -19.10
N VAL A 215 -19.06 -3.55 -20.02
CA VAL A 215 -17.77 -4.18 -19.75
C VAL A 215 -16.81 -3.89 -20.89
N ILE A 216 -15.72 -3.18 -20.60
CA ILE A 216 -14.64 -2.96 -21.57
C ILE A 216 -13.55 -3.98 -21.30
N VAL A 217 -13.17 -4.75 -22.32
CA VAL A 217 -12.27 -5.88 -22.21
C VAL A 217 -10.97 -5.64 -22.96
N VAL A 218 -9.84 -5.63 -22.26
CA VAL A 218 -8.50 -5.61 -22.84
C VAL A 218 -8.09 -7.03 -23.22
N ARG A 219 -7.53 -7.22 -24.41
CA ARG A 219 -6.97 -8.50 -24.83
C ARG A 219 -5.51 -8.60 -24.35
N ARG A 220 -5.26 -9.37 -23.28
CA ARG A 220 -3.91 -9.59 -22.73
C ARG A 220 -3.30 -10.90 -23.25
N THR A 221 -4.02 -12.01 -23.14
CA THR A 221 -3.53 -13.35 -23.54
C THR A 221 -4.08 -13.81 -24.87
N GLY A 222 -5.26 -13.35 -25.25
CA GLY A 222 -6.01 -13.85 -26.39
C GLY A 222 -6.75 -15.15 -26.10
N GLY A 223 -6.91 -15.51 -24.80
CA GLY A 223 -7.68 -16.66 -24.36
C GLY A 223 -9.15 -16.58 -24.78
N GLU A 224 -9.80 -17.74 -24.85
CA GLU A 224 -11.23 -17.82 -25.14
C GLU A 224 -12.05 -17.29 -23.95
N ILE A 225 -12.95 -16.35 -24.21
CA ILE A 225 -13.84 -15.76 -23.20
C ILE A 225 -15.30 -15.86 -23.62
N ASN A 226 -16.21 -15.89 -22.64
CA ASN A 226 -17.60 -15.66 -22.89
C ASN A 226 -17.83 -14.20 -23.32
N TRP A 227 -18.66 -13.98 -24.34
CA TRP A 227 -18.96 -12.66 -24.89
C TRP A 227 -20.44 -12.35 -24.82
N VAL A 228 -20.81 -11.29 -24.14
CA VAL A 228 -22.20 -10.84 -24.02
C VAL A 228 -22.45 -9.65 -24.94
N ALA A 229 -23.12 -9.91 -26.05
CA ALA A 229 -23.41 -8.89 -27.05
C ALA A 229 -24.24 -7.72 -26.45
N GLY A 230 -23.86 -6.48 -26.77
CA GLY A 230 -24.49 -5.26 -26.28
C GLY A 230 -24.00 -4.80 -24.90
N ARG A 231 -23.34 -5.66 -24.13
CA ARG A 231 -22.68 -5.33 -22.87
C ARG A 231 -21.18 -5.17 -23.04
N ASP A 232 -20.54 -6.14 -23.70
CA ASP A 232 -19.09 -6.26 -23.80
C ASP A 232 -18.55 -5.50 -25.01
N VAL A 233 -17.43 -4.78 -24.82
CA VAL A 233 -16.75 -3.99 -25.83
C VAL A 233 -15.25 -4.30 -25.77
N TRP A 234 -14.64 -4.63 -26.91
CA TRP A 234 -13.20 -4.78 -26.99
C TRP A 234 -12.50 -3.41 -26.89
N TYR A 235 -11.57 -3.27 -25.93
CA TYR A 235 -10.78 -2.05 -25.74
C TYR A 235 -10.10 -1.60 -27.03
N HIS A 236 -9.34 -2.49 -27.67
CA HIS A 236 -8.56 -2.17 -28.86
C HIS A 236 -9.43 -1.80 -30.06
N GLU A 237 -10.62 -2.42 -30.22
CA GLU A 237 -11.56 -2.07 -31.29
C GLU A 237 -12.20 -0.70 -31.05
N ALA A 238 -12.58 -0.40 -29.80
CA ALA A 238 -13.13 0.90 -29.43
C ALA A 238 -12.08 2.03 -29.51
N MET A 239 -10.82 1.70 -29.29
CA MET A 239 -9.70 2.64 -29.44
C MET A 239 -9.41 2.98 -30.91
N ASP A 240 -9.74 2.09 -31.84
CA ASP A 240 -9.58 2.31 -33.28
C ASP A 240 -10.47 3.48 -33.73
N GLY A 241 -9.84 4.49 -34.36
CA GLY A 241 -10.54 5.68 -34.79
C GLY A 241 -10.92 6.69 -33.70
N SER A 242 -10.69 6.39 -32.43
CA SER A 242 -10.89 7.35 -31.34
C SER A 242 -9.87 8.48 -31.40
N SER A 243 -10.32 9.72 -31.14
CA SER A 243 -9.46 10.90 -31.14
C SER A 243 -8.44 10.85 -30.00
N ALA A 244 -7.17 11.15 -30.30
CA ALA A 244 -6.12 11.39 -29.31
C ALA A 244 -6.22 12.77 -28.62
N LEU A 245 -7.28 13.53 -28.89
CA LEU A 245 -7.59 14.81 -28.25
C LEU A 245 -8.83 14.63 -27.37
N CYS A 246 -8.66 14.78 -26.07
CA CYS A 246 -9.74 14.82 -25.09
C CYS A 246 -9.41 15.90 -24.06
N PRO A 247 -10.07 17.06 -24.09
CA PRO A 247 -9.87 18.08 -23.06
C PRO A 247 -10.11 17.51 -21.66
N ALA A 248 -9.24 17.85 -20.74
CA ALA A 248 -9.37 17.45 -19.34
C ALA A 248 -10.55 18.17 -18.68
N GLU A 249 -11.39 17.42 -17.98
CA GLU A 249 -12.53 17.98 -17.24
C GLU A 249 -12.05 18.84 -16.08
N GLU A 250 -12.63 20.02 -15.92
CA GLU A 250 -12.36 20.88 -14.76
C GLU A 250 -13.00 20.31 -13.51
N MET A 251 -12.16 19.90 -12.55
CA MET A 251 -12.57 19.32 -11.28
C MET A 251 -12.32 20.27 -10.13
N ASN A 252 -13.26 20.38 -9.20
CA ASN A 252 -12.99 21.03 -7.92
C ASN A 252 -11.98 20.20 -7.12
N ALA A 253 -11.16 20.84 -6.30
CA ALA A 253 -10.18 20.14 -5.46
C ALA A 253 -10.80 19.07 -4.55
N GLU A 254 -12.04 19.27 -4.11
CA GLU A 254 -12.80 18.35 -3.26
C GLU A 254 -13.73 17.41 -4.06
N ASP A 255 -13.73 17.47 -5.39
CA ASP A 255 -14.44 16.46 -6.19
C ASP A 255 -13.80 15.08 -5.98
N PRO A 256 -14.62 14.02 -5.80
CA PRO A 256 -14.14 12.65 -5.66
C PRO A 256 -13.26 12.22 -6.82
N MET A 257 -12.14 11.57 -6.51
CA MET A 257 -11.18 11.05 -7.48
C MET A 257 -11.22 9.54 -7.59
N PHE A 258 -11.16 8.86 -6.44
CA PHE A 258 -11.24 7.41 -6.41
C PHE A 258 -11.81 6.89 -5.08
N ILE A 259 -12.31 5.66 -5.13
CA ILE A 259 -12.75 4.87 -3.99
C ILE A 259 -11.89 3.61 -3.94
N LEU A 260 -11.23 3.36 -2.82
CA LEU A 260 -10.43 2.16 -2.64
C LEU A 260 -10.88 1.39 -1.39
N TYR A 261 -11.20 0.11 -1.57
CA TYR A 261 -11.75 -0.71 -0.51
C TYR A 261 -10.68 -1.34 0.36
N THR A 262 -10.80 -1.13 1.68
CA THR A 262 -9.98 -1.79 2.70
C THR A 262 -10.80 -2.81 3.48
N SER A 263 -10.10 -3.84 4.01
CA SER A 263 -10.74 -4.79 4.92
C SER A 263 -11.12 -4.09 6.24
N GLY A 264 -12.40 -4.14 6.62
CA GLY A 264 -12.85 -3.63 7.92
C GLY A 264 -12.71 -4.68 9.01
N SER A 265 -12.53 -4.23 10.26
CA SER A 265 -12.59 -5.09 11.46
C SER A 265 -13.96 -5.80 11.61
N THR A 266 -15.01 -5.20 11.08
CA THR A 266 -16.39 -5.72 11.10
C THR A 266 -16.73 -6.68 9.97
N GLY A 267 -15.78 -7.02 9.09
CA GLY A 267 -15.98 -7.95 7.96
C GLY A 267 -16.47 -7.30 6.66
N LYS A 268 -17.24 -6.21 6.70
CA LYS A 268 -17.64 -5.49 5.47
C LYS A 268 -16.51 -4.53 5.06
N PRO A 269 -16.03 -4.58 3.79
CA PRO A 269 -15.05 -3.62 3.29
C PRO A 269 -15.51 -2.16 3.44
N LYS A 270 -14.56 -1.24 3.63
CA LYS A 270 -14.78 0.20 3.70
C LYS A 270 -14.29 0.84 2.40
N GLY A 271 -15.14 1.57 1.70
CA GLY A 271 -14.76 2.38 0.55
C GLY A 271 -14.09 3.69 1.00
N VAL A 272 -12.77 3.72 1.03
CA VAL A 272 -12.00 4.93 1.36
C VAL A 272 -12.09 5.91 0.20
N LEU A 273 -12.63 7.11 0.44
CA LEU A 273 -12.81 8.14 -0.57
C LEU A 273 -11.68 9.18 -0.50
N HIS A 274 -10.98 9.36 -1.62
CA HIS A 274 -10.04 10.45 -1.82
C HIS A 274 -10.54 11.46 -2.84
N THR A 275 -10.20 12.74 -2.61
CA THR A 275 -10.54 13.88 -3.49
C THR A 275 -9.33 14.33 -4.28
N THR A 276 -9.56 15.14 -5.33
CA THR A 276 -8.58 15.39 -6.38
C THR A 276 -7.39 16.25 -5.93
N GLY A 277 -7.65 17.42 -5.35
CA GLY A 277 -6.59 18.42 -5.15
C GLY A 277 -5.59 18.06 -4.06
N GLY A 278 -6.07 17.87 -2.85
CA GLY A 278 -5.22 17.57 -1.69
C GLY A 278 -4.42 16.29 -1.87
N TYR A 279 -5.04 15.24 -2.42
CA TYR A 279 -4.36 13.99 -2.70
C TYR A 279 -3.20 14.15 -3.70
N MET A 280 -3.42 14.88 -4.81
CA MET A 280 -2.37 15.12 -5.82
C MET A 280 -1.20 15.92 -5.26
N VAL A 281 -1.47 16.96 -4.47
CA VAL A 281 -0.42 17.74 -3.78
C VAL A 281 0.40 16.82 -2.87
N TYR A 282 -0.26 16.02 -2.05
CA TYR A 282 0.41 15.19 -1.05
C TYR A 282 1.19 14.02 -1.66
N ALA A 283 0.57 13.29 -2.60
CA ALA A 283 1.20 12.17 -3.28
C ALA A 283 2.45 12.60 -4.08
N SER A 284 2.37 13.72 -4.79
CA SER A 284 3.53 14.25 -5.53
C SER A 284 4.66 14.69 -4.60
N MET A 285 4.34 15.35 -3.48
CA MET A 285 5.34 15.83 -2.52
C MET A 285 6.05 14.68 -1.81
N THR A 286 5.28 13.71 -1.33
CA THR A 286 5.86 12.54 -0.66
C THR A 286 6.67 11.67 -1.60
N HIS A 287 6.22 11.47 -2.84
CA HIS A 287 7.03 10.76 -3.83
C HIS A 287 8.37 11.44 -4.09
N GLU A 288 8.40 12.76 -4.29
CA GLU A 288 9.64 13.47 -4.59
C GLU A 288 10.62 13.44 -3.43
N TYR A 289 10.18 13.78 -2.21
CA TYR A 289 11.09 13.95 -1.08
C TYR A 289 11.44 12.66 -0.35
N VAL A 290 10.49 11.72 -0.21
CA VAL A 290 10.77 10.45 0.47
C VAL A 290 11.70 9.57 -0.36
N PHE A 291 11.47 9.52 -1.67
CA PHE A 291 12.33 8.76 -2.57
C PHE A 291 13.50 9.58 -3.12
N ASP A 292 13.62 10.84 -2.69
CA ASP A 292 14.69 11.74 -3.16
C ASP A 292 14.81 11.67 -4.69
N TYR A 293 13.65 11.75 -5.37
CA TYR A 293 13.56 11.48 -6.80
C TYR A 293 14.23 12.56 -7.64
N HIS A 294 15.18 12.18 -8.47
CA HIS A 294 15.83 13.04 -9.45
C HIS A 294 15.39 12.69 -10.87
N GLN A 295 15.21 13.71 -11.71
CA GLN A 295 14.73 13.52 -13.08
C GLN A 295 15.59 12.55 -13.88
N GLY A 296 14.93 11.64 -14.61
CA GLY A 296 15.57 10.61 -15.43
C GLY A 296 15.90 9.32 -14.70
N GLU A 297 15.73 9.25 -13.39
CA GLU A 297 15.88 8.02 -12.62
C GLU A 297 14.69 7.07 -12.84
N VAL A 298 14.97 5.77 -12.85
CA VAL A 298 13.94 4.74 -12.90
C VAL A 298 13.53 4.40 -11.48
N TYR A 299 12.26 4.66 -11.20
CA TYR A 299 11.60 4.35 -9.93
C TYR A 299 10.75 3.10 -10.10
N TRP A 300 10.92 2.13 -9.22
CA TRP A 300 10.15 0.90 -9.23
C TRP A 300 9.49 0.62 -7.88
N CYS A 301 8.18 0.67 -7.87
CA CYS A 301 7.34 0.16 -6.78
C CYS A 301 6.72 -1.17 -7.19
N THR A 302 6.93 -2.22 -6.38
CA THR A 302 6.46 -3.58 -6.68
C THR A 302 5.01 -3.84 -6.27
N ALA A 303 4.30 -2.81 -5.81
CA ALA A 303 2.89 -2.92 -5.44
C ALA A 303 2.00 -3.14 -6.68
N ASP A 304 0.73 -3.42 -6.42
CA ASP A 304 -0.32 -3.53 -7.43
C ASP A 304 -1.23 -2.29 -7.37
N VAL A 305 -1.76 -1.85 -8.52
CA VAL A 305 -2.70 -0.72 -8.58
C VAL A 305 -4.02 -1.01 -7.84
N GLY A 306 -4.32 -2.24 -7.51
CA GLY A 306 -5.42 -2.62 -6.62
C GLY A 306 -5.24 -2.21 -5.17
N TRP A 307 -4.09 -1.63 -4.81
CA TRP A 307 -3.76 -1.10 -3.48
C TRP A 307 -3.43 0.38 -3.55
N VAL A 308 -3.59 1.11 -2.44
CA VAL A 308 -3.27 2.55 -2.39
C VAL A 308 -1.80 2.82 -2.75
N THR A 309 -0.89 1.91 -2.45
CA THR A 309 0.52 2.04 -2.81
C THR A 309 0.69 2.14 -4.32
N GLY A 310 -0.07 1.36 -5.09
CA GLY A 310 -0.07 1.46 -6.55
C GLY A 310 -0.67 2.78 -7.06
N HIS A 311 -1.73 3.27 -6.42
CA HIS A 311 -2.30 4.58 -6.75
C HIS A 311 -1.29 5.69 -6.51
N SER A 312 -0.79 5.83 -5.28
CA SER A 312 0.05 6.95 -4.87
C SER A 312 1.47 6.88 -5.43
N TYR A 313 2.05 5.67 -5.54
CA TYR A 313 3.47 5.48 -5.83
C TYR A 313 3.79 4.56 -7.02
N ILE A 314 2.82 4.27 -7.90
CA ILE A 314 3.07 3.77 -9.24
C ILE A 314 2.51 4.78 -10.26
N VAL A 315 1.28 5.28 -10.04
CA VAL A 315 0.59 6.13 -11.01
C VAL A 315 0.70 7.60 -10.66
N TYR A 316 -0.02 8.07 -9.64
CA TYR A 316 -0.25 9.52 -9.46
C TYR A 316 0.98 10.30 -8.98
N GLY A 317 1.66 9.87 -7.93
CA GLY A 317 2.84 10.57 -7.40
C GLY A 317 3.99 10.63 -8.40
N PRO A 318 4.44 9.47 -8.94
CA PRO A 318 5.51 9.45 -9.94
C PRO A 318 5.19 10.26 -11.19
N LEU A 319 4.02 10.06 -11.80
CA LEU A 319 3.66 10.74 -13.05
C LEU A 319 3.44 12.25 -12.84
N ALA A 320 2.90 12.69 -11.70
CA ALA A 320 2.80 14.12 -11.37
C ALA A 320 4.18 14.80 -11.32
N ASN A 321 5.22 14.05 -10.95
CA ASN A 321 6.61 14.54 -10.90
C ASN A 321 7.39 14.34 -12.21
N GLY A 322 6.76 13.87 -13.28
CA GLY A 322 7.44 13.61 -14.55
C GLY A 322 8.44 12.45 -14.47
N ALA A 323 8.19 11.48 -13.57
CA ALA A 323 9.10 10.37 -13.31
C ALA A 323 8.99 9.25 -14.34
N ILE A 324 10.02 8.39 -14.38
CA ILE A 324 9.98 7.10 -15.07
C ILE A 324 9.55 6.06 -14.05
N THR A 325 8.31 5.58 -14.13
CA THR A 325 7.78 4.56 -13.22
C THR A 325 7.78 3.19 -13.88
N LEU A 326 8.18 2.15 -13.14
CA LEU A 326 8.17 0.77 -13.63
C LEU A 326 6.96 0.02 -13.05
N MET A 327 6.15 -0.55 -13.95
CA MET A 327 5.04 -1.44 -13.65
C MET A 327 5.43 -2.89 -13.93
N PHE A 328 5.25 -3.76 -12.95
CA PHE A 328 5.64 -5.16 -13.03
C PHE A 328 4.41 -6.08 -12.92
N GLU A 329 4.15 -6.88 -13.94
CA GLU A 329 3.01 -7.82 -13.95
C GLU A 329 3.33 -9.13 -13.23
N GLY A 330 4.61 -9.51 -13.13
CA GLY A 330 5.07 -10.79 -12.63
C GLY A 330 5.04 -10.96 -11.10
N VAL A 331 5.71 -12.02 -10.67
CA VAL A 331 5.95 -12.31 -9.24
C VAL A 331 7.46 -12.42 -8.97
N PRO A 332 7.92 -12.22 -7.73
CA PRO A 332 9.35 -12.12 -7.41
C PRO A 332 10.14 -13.40 -7.66
N THR A 333 9.46 -14.55 -7.72
CA THR A 333 10.09 -15.89 -7.81
C THR A 333 9.81 -16.62 -9.13
N TYR A 334 9.30 -15.94 -10.16
CA TYR A 334 9.05 -16.53 -11.47
C TYR A 334 9.79 -15.78 -12.59
N PRO A 335 10.50 -16.47 -13.48
CA PRO A 335 10.69 -17.93 -13.57
C PRO A 335 11.60 -18.51 -12.48
N ASP A 336 12.37 -17.68 -11.79
CA ASP A 336 13.22 -18.05 -10.66
C ASP A 336 13.38 -16.88 -9.65
N SER A 337 14.04 -17.13 -8.51
CA SER A 337 14.19 -16.14 -7.42
C SER A 337 15.13 -14.97 -7.72
N SER A 338 15.78 -14.93 -8.87
CA SER A 338 16.56 -13.78 -9.33
C SER A 338 15.72 -12.74 -10.09
N ARG A 339 14.43 -13.01 -10.32
CA ARG A 339 13.56 -12.20 -11.19
C ARG A 339 13.57 -10.70 -10.88
N PHE A 340 13.42 -10.32 -9.63
CA PHE A 340 13.45 -8.90 -9.25
C PHE A 340 14.80 -8.24 -9.59
N TRP A 341 15.88 -8.95 -9.37
CA TRP A 341 17.22 -8.44 -9.59
C TRP A 341 17.58 -8.36 -11.08
N GLN A 342 17.04 -9.28 -11.88
CA GLN A 342 17.10 -9.19 -13.36
C GLN A 342 16.35 -7.98 -13.88
N VAL A 343 15.19 -7.62 -13.29
CA VAL A 343 14.47 -6.38 -13.63
C VAL A 343 15.29 -5.14 -13.27
N VAL A 344 15.90 -5.13 -12.08
CA VAL A 344 16.81 -4.05 -11.65
C VAL A 344 17.97 -3.87 -12.64
N GLU A 345 18.62 -4.97 -13.03
CA GLU A 345 19.74 -4.96 -13.98
C GLU A 345 19.30 -4.51 -15.38
N LYS A 346 18.18 -5.09 -15.89
CA LYS A 346 17.65 -4.82 -17.23
C LYS A 346 17.27 -3.36 -17.42
N HIS A 347 16.56 -2.79 -16.47
CA HIS A 347 16.01 -1.43 -16.57
C HIS A 347 16.83 -0.38 -15.81
N LYS A 348 17.96 -0.77 -15.22
CA LYS A 348 18.84 0.13 -14.44
C LYS A 348 18.08 0.91 -13.37
N VAL A 349 17.25 0.18 -12.59
CA VAL A 349 16.44 0.76 -11.53
C VAL A 349 17.31 1.48 -10.50
N ASN A 350 16.92 2.70 -10.15
CA ASN A 350 17.63 3.55 -9.19
C ASN A 350 17.00 3.50 -7.80
N ILE A 351 15.67 3.42 -7.75
CA ILE A 351 14.87 3.42 -6.54
C ILE A 351 13.98 2.18 -6.54
N PHE A 352 14.09 1.36 -5.49
CA PHE A 352 13.36 0.11 -5.37
C PHE A 352 12.51 0.10 -4.10
N TYR A 353 11.18 0.06 -4.24
CA TYR A 353 10.21 0.15 -3.16
C TYR A 353 9.31 -1.09 -3.12
N THR A 354 9.39 -1.87 -2.03
CA THR A 354 8.72 -3.16 -1.94
C THR A 354 8.22 -3.46 -0.52
N ALA A 355 7.48 -4.57 -0.36
CA ALA A 355 6.95 -4.98 0.94
C ALA A 355 7.90 -5.93 1.69
N PRO A 356 7.96 -5.87 3.03
CA PRO A 356 8.74 -6.80 3.86
C PRO A 356 8.44 -8.28 3.59
N THR A 357 7.19 -8.61 3.26
CA THR A 357 6.83 -9.98 2.85
C THR A 357 7.61 -10.46 1.62
N ALA A 358 7.78 -9.61 0.61
CA ALA A 358 8.60 -9.94 -0.57
C ALA A 358 10.08 -10.05 -0.20
N ILE A 359 10.59 -9.15 0.65
CA ILE A 359 11.98 -9.18 1.13
C ILE A 359 12.25 -10.50 1.88
N ARG A 360 11.40 -10.88 2.82
CA ARG A 360 11.55 -12.15 3.56
C ARG A 360 11.46 -13.38 2.66
N ALA A 361 10.57 -13.38 1.67
CA ALA A 361 10.47 -14.47 0.71
C ALA A 361 11.76 -14.63 -0.10
N LEU A 362 12.33 -13.53 -0.58
CA LEU A 362 13.59 -13.53 -1.34
C LEU A 362 14.81 -13.85 -0.47
N MET A 363 14.84 -13.38 0.77
CA MET A 363 15.90 -13.70 1.74
C MET A 363 16.01 -15.22 1.99
N ARG A 364 14.90 -15.97 1.95
CA ARG A 364 14.91 -17.44 2.10
C ARG A 364 15.58 -18.15 0.95
N GLU A 365 15.56 -17.58 -0.25
CA GLU A 365 16.22 -18.13 -1.44
C GLU A 365 17.75 -17.96 -1.38
N GLY A 366 18.25 -17.27 -0.34
CA GLY A 366 19.66 -16.98 -0.12
C GLY A 366 20.18 -15.81 -0.95
N ASP A 367 21.48 -15.53 -0.81
CA ASP A 367 22.10 -14.33 -1.38
C ASP A 367 22.48 -14.48 -2.86
N ALA A 368 22.67 -15.71 -3.34
CA ALA A 368 23.17 -16.00 -4.69
C ALA A 368 22.28 -15.41 -5.81
N PRO A 369 20.93 -15.52 -5.76
CA PRO A 369 20.07 -14.90 -6.76
C PRO A 369 20.22 -13.39 -6.83
N VAL A 370 20.51 -12.73 -5.69
CA VAL A 370 20.71 -11.29 -5.58
C VAL A 370 22.09 -10.90 -6.12
N THR A 371 23.14 -11.52 -5.56
CA THR A 371 24.54 -11.15 -5.85
C THR A 371 24.99 -11.56 -7.25
N GLY A 372 24.26 -12.46 -7.91
CA GLY A 372 24.49 -12.89 -9.28
C GLY A 372 24.09 -11.87 -10.36
N THR A 373 23.50 -10.72 -9.99
CA THR A 373 23.03 -9.67 -10.92
C THR A 373 23.67 -8.31 -10.66
N ASP A 374 23.70 -7.44 -11.68
CA ASP A 374 24.19 -6.07 -11.53
C ASP A 374 23.12 -5.15 -10.92
N ARG A 375 23.35 -4.74 -9.67
CA ARG A 375 22.51 -3.80 -8.92
C ARG A 375 23.19 -2.46 -8.67
N SER A 376 24.26 -2.16 -9.41
CA SER A 376 25.04 -0.91 -9.26
C SER A 376 24.22 0.35 -9.50
N SER A 377 23.11 0.25 -10.24
CA SER A 377 22.17 1.35 -10.48
C SER A 377 21.33 1.71 -9.25
N LEU A 378 21.08 0.76 -8.32
CA LEU A 378 20.33 1.04 -7.11
C LEU A 378 21.05 2.07 -6.23
N ARG A 379 20.32 3.07 -5.77
CA ARG A 379 20.80 4.07 -4.83
C ARG A 379 19.91 4.25 -3.59
N LEU A 380 18.63 3.85 -3.69
CA LEU A 380 17.66 3.95 -2.62
C LEU A 380 16.79 2.70 -2.58
N LEU A 381 16.55 2.21 -1.39
CA LEU A 381 15.61 1.13 -1.10
C LEU A 381 14.46 1.67 -0.25
N GLY A 382 13.28 1.06 -0.38
CA GLY A 382 12.14 1.42 0.45
C GLY A 382 11.32 0.21 0.86
N SER A 383 10.66 0.34 2.01
CA SER A 383 9.80 -0.68 2.63
C SER A 383 8.41 -0.13 2.91
N VAL A 384 7.37 -0.93 2.65
CA VAL A 384 5.95 -0.52 2.77
C VAL A 384 5.02 -1.67 3.12
N GLY A 385 3.92 -1.31 3.80
CA GLY A 385 2.73 -2.13 3.96
C GLY A 385 2.64 -2.90 5.27
N GLU A 386 3.76 -3.17 5.90
CA GLU A 386 3.86 -3.77 7.25
C GLU A 386 5.20 -3.37 7.90
N PRO A 387 5.33 -3.45 9.24
CA PRO A 387 6.63 -3.27 9.87
C PRO A 387 7.65 -4.29 9.36
N ILE A 388 8.85 -3.82 9.06
CA ILE A 388 9.98 -4.69 8.68
C ILE A 388 10.74 -5.10 9.93
N ASN A 389 10.99 -6.39 10.10
CA ASN A 389 11.83 -6.87 11.20
C ASN A 389 13.31 -6.54 10.95
N PRO A 390 14.11 -6.33 12.01
CA PRO A 390 15.51 -5.91 11.88
C PRO A 390 16.38 -6.83 11.03
N GLU A 391 16.17 -8.15 11.05
CA GLU A 391 16.95 -9.11 10.26
C GLU A 391 16.69 -8.92 8.76
N ALA A 392 15.44 -8.79 8.35
CA ALA A 392 15.08 -8.53 6.96
C ALA A 392 15.57 -7.15 6.51
N TRP A 393 15.51 -6.14 7.39
CA TRP A 393 16.05 -4.81 7.13
C TRP A 393 17.57 -4.86 6.91
N MET A 394 18.32 -5.59 7.76
CA MET A 394 19.77 -5.75 7.62
C MET A 394 20.13 -6.50 6.35
N TRP A 395 19.42 -7.58 6.02
CA TRP A 395 19.64 -8.29 4.76
C TRP A 395 19.36 -7.40 3.55
N TYR A 396 18.28 -6.63 3.61
CA TYR A 396 17.90 -5.69 2.55
C TYR A 396 18.95 -4.61 2.35
N HIS A 397 19.51 -4.07 3.46
CA HIS A 397 20.58 -3.09 3.43
C HIS A 397 21.90 -3.70 2.92
N ASP A 398 22.34 -4.81 3.54
CA ASP A 398 23.70 -5.34 3.32
C ASP A 398 23.79 -6.13 2.01
N VAL A 399 22.78 -6.95 1.66
CA VAL A 399 22.82 -7.83 0.49
C VAL A 399 22.20 -7.15 -0.74
N VAL A 400 21.00 -6.61 -0.64
CA VAL A 400 20.35 -5.96 -1.79
C VAL A 400 20.97 -4.61 -2.09
N GLY A 401 21.13 -3.78 -1.06
CA GLY A 401 21.69 -2.44 -1.15
C GLY A 401 23.22 -2.38 -1.20
N ASP A 402 23.89 -3.52 -1.05
CA ASP A 402 25.36 -3.62 -1.00
C ASP A 402 25.98 -2.68 0.05
N GLY A 403 25.28 -2.47 1.18
CA GLY A 403 25.66 -1.59 2.29
C GLY A 403 25.73 -0.10 1.95
N ARG A 404 25.33 0.31 0.74
CA ARG A 404 25.47 1.70 0.23
C ARG A 404 24.13 2.42 0.03
N CYS A 405 23.02 1.67 -0.09
CA CYS A 405 21.71 2.26 -0.31
C CYS A 405 21.02 2.53 1.02
N PRO A 406 20.62 3.77 1.34
CA PRO A 406 19.76 4.02 2.48
C PRO A 406 18.38 3.34 2.27
N ILE A 407 17.72 3.01 3.39
CA ILE A 407 16.38 2.43 3.36
C ILE A 407 15.39 3.46 3.90
N VAL A 408 14.36 3.78 3.13
CA VAL A 408 13.19 4.51 3.62
C VAL A 408 12.12 3.49 4.04
N ASP A 409 11.98 3.31 5.35
CA ASP A 409 10.92 2.51 5.94
C ASP A 409 9.71 3.41 6.16
N THR A 410 8.60 3.14 5.49
CA THR A 410 7.48 4.06 5.41
C THR A 410 6.27 3.55 6.15
N TRP A 411 5.70 4.38 7.03
CA TRP A 411 4.40 4.12 7.62
C TRP A 411 3.33 5.04 7.06
N TRP A 412 2.25 4.45 6.60
CA TRP A 412 1.06 5.09 6.10
C TRP A 412 -0.05 4.07 5.82
N GLN A 413 -1.23 4.55 5.43
CA GLN A 413 -2.42 3.75 5.25
C GLN A 413 -3.17 4.16 3.97
N THR A 414 -4.13 3.36 3.52
CA THR A 414 -5.07 3.76 2.46
C THR A 414 -5.77 5.06 2.82
N GLU A 415 -6.14 5.21 4.07
CA GLU A 415 -6.81 6.35 4.67
C GLU A 415 -5.96 7.63 4.63
N THR A 416 -4.65 7.51 4.61
CA THR A 416 -3.75 8.68 4.66
C THR A 416 -3.39 9.24 3.28
N GLY A 417 -3.62 8.47 2.21
CA GLY A 417 -3.36 8.86 0.82
C GLY A 417 -1.88 8.96 0.44
N GLY A 418 -1.00 9.03 1.42
CA GLY A 418 0.45 9.07 1.24
C GLY A 418 1.20 8.85 2.56
N ILE A 419 2.52 8.83 2.50
CA ILE A 419 3.44 8.52 3.60
C ILE A 419 3.38 9.58 4.69
N LEU A 420 3.24 9.16 5.96
CA LEU A 420 3.17 10.05 7.12
C LEU A 420 4.43 10.01 7.99
N ILE A 421 5.05 8.85 8.19
CA ILE A 421 6.24 8.68 9.03
C ILE A 421 7.28 7.90 8.23
N THR A 422 8.49 8.43 8.10
CA THR A 422 9.53 7.88 7.23
C THR A 422 10.87 8.61 7.43
N PRO A 423 12.02 7.98 7.24
CA PRO A 423 13.27 8.72 7.06
C PRO A 423 13.30 9.46 5.72
N LEU A 424 14.03 10.56 5.65
CA LEU A 424 14.45 11.19 4.39
C LEU A 424 15.93 10.87 4.15
N PRO A 425 16.32 10.43 2.93
CA PRO A 425 17.64 9.82 2.67
C PRO A 425 18.85 10.65 3.08
N GLY A 426 18.78 11.98 2.90
CA GLY A 426 19.89 12.90 3.24
C GLY A 426 19.79 13.52 4.63
N ALA A 427 18.67 13.34 5.33
CA ALA A 427 18.36 14.06 6.56
C ALA A 427 18.28 13.18 7.80
N THR A 428 18.03 11.87 7.64
CA THR A 428 17.65 11.03 8.78
C THR A 428 18.58 9.83 8.90
N ALA A 429 19.27 9.72 10.04
CA ALA A 429 19.93 8.47 10.43
C ALA A 429 18.84 7.40 10.68
N THR A 430 19.08 6.18 10.20
CA THR A 430 18.07 5.11 10.28
C THR A 430 18.40 4.07 11.34
N LYS A 431 17.36 3.47 11.91
CA LYS A 431 17.46 2.30 12.81
C LYS A 431 16.67 1.15 12.19
N PRO A 432 17.23 -0.08 12.15
CA PRO A 432 16.56 -1.23 11.53
C PRO A 432 15.16 -1.49 12.09
N GLY A 433 14.11 -1.32 11.28
CA GLY A 433 12.71 -1.53 11.63
C GLY A 433 11.98 -0.30 12.19
N SER A 434 12.64 0.86 12.27
CA SER A 434 11.98 2.12 12.65
C SER A 434 11.49 2.90 11.44
N ALA A 435 10.24 3.36 11.47
CA ALA A 435 9.73 4.34 10.51
C ALA A 435 10.28 5.76 10.76
N THR A 436 11.01 5.97 11.83
CA THR A 436 11.75 7.17 12.23
C THR A 436 10.90 8.42 12.50
N ARG A 437 10.96 9.44 11.65
CA ARG A 437 10.43 10.79 11.89
C ARG A 437 9.17 11.09 11.08
N PRO A 438 8.29 11.98 11.54
CA PRO A 438 7.12 12.41 10.78
C PRO A 438 7.52 13.21 9.54
N PHE A 439 6.71 13.06 8.49
CA PHE A 439 6.81 13.89 7.29
C PHE A 439 6.22 15.30 7.55
N PHE A 440 6.46 16.24 6.66
CA PHE A 440 6.04 17.65 6.80
C PHE A 440 4.52 17.78 6.95
N GLY A 441 4.10 18.61 7.90
CA GLY A 441 2.70 18.86 8.21
C GLY A 441 2.01 17.77 9.03
N ILE A 442 2.71 16.71 9.37
CA ILE A 442 2.19 15.59 10.15
C ILE A 442 2.58 15.77 11.62
N ASP A 443 1.60 15.72 12.51
CA ASP A 443 1.75 15.88 13.96
C ASP A 443 1.31 14.59 14.68
N PRO A 444 2.17 13.53 14.69
CA PRO A 444 1.85 12.27 15.33
C PRO A 444 2.05 12.36 16.84
N VAL A 445 1.12 11.79 17.58
CA VAL A 445 1.20 11.66 19.04
C VAL A 445 0.92 10.22 19.46
N LEU A 446 1.51 9.82 20.58
CA LEU A 446 1.12 8.60 21.28
C LEU A 446 0.16 8.96 22.40
N VAL A 447 -0.93 8.23 22.52
CA VAL A 447 -1.91 8.44 23.59
C VAL A 447 -2.17 7.13 24.34
N ASP A 448 -2.48 7.27 25.63
CA ASP A 448 -2.96 6.16 26.46
C ASP A 448 -4.43 5.82 26.17
N GLY A 449 -5.01 4.88 26.94
CA GLY A 449 -6.43 4.49 26.79
C GLY A 449 -7.43 5.60 27.13
N ASP A 450 -7.01 6.62 27.87
CA ASP A 450 -7.83 7.74 28.33
C ASP A 450 -7.61 9.03 27.51
N ASN A 451 -6.97 8.91 26.32
CA ASN A 451 -6.65 10.02 25.42
C ASN A 451 -5.62 11.04 25.96
N ASN A 452 -4.84 10.69 27.00
CA ASN A 452 -3.74 11.54 27.44
C ASN A 452 -2.53 11.36 26.53
N VAL A 453 -1.90 12.47 26.14
CA VAL A 453 -0.66 12.44 25.35
C VAL A 453 0.49 11.95 26.22
N LEU A 454 1.26 11.02 25.68
CA LEU A 454 2.45 10.47 26.32
C LEU A 454 3.69 11.22 25.83
N ASP A 455 4.42 11.84 26.76
CA ASP A 455 5.63 12.60 26.46
C ASP A 455 6.88 11.70 26.48
N GLY A 456 7.93 12.10 25.72
CA GLY A 456 9.21 11.41 25.65
C GLY A 456 9.12 10.00 25.09
N ALA A 457 10.01 9.10 25.54
CA ALA A 457 9.99 7.70 25.17
C ALA A 457 8.77 7.00 25.77
N ALA A 458 7.92 6.43 24.93
CA ALA A 458 6.64 5.85 25.35
C ALA A 458 6.09 4.83 24.33
N ASP A 459 5.23 3.95 24.81
CA ASP A 459 4.39 3.05 23.99
C ASP A 459 2.93 3.51 24.10
N GLY A 460 2.23 3.59 22.96
CA GLY A 460 0.85 4.07 22.97
C GLY A 460 0.08 3.82 21.68
N ASN A 461 -1.13 4.36 21.62
CA ASN A 461 -1.94 4.38 20.40
C ASN A 461 -1.47 5.53 19.52
N LEU A 462 -1.21 5.25 18.25
CA LEU A 462 -0.74 6.26 17.31
C LEU A 462 -1.93 7.07 16.78
N CYS A 463 -1.94 8.34 17.10
CA CYS A 463 -2.92 9.31 16.62
C CYS A 463 -2.23 10.47 15.89
N ILE A 464 -2.97 11.13 15.02
CA ILE A 464 -2.51 12.34 14.32
C ILE A 464 -3.39 13.52 14.75
N ASN A 465 -2.75 14.58 15.29
CA ASN A 465 -3.46 15.72 15.90
C ASN A 465 -4.14 16.64 14.88
N ARG A 466 -3.66 16.71 13.65
CA ARG A 466 -4.19 17.62 12.63
C ARG A 466 -4.25 16.98 11.26
N SER A 467 -5.11 17.50 10.40
CA SER A 467 -5.30 17.04 9.03
C SER A 467 -4.11 17.42 8.13
N TRP A 468 -4.01 16.70 7.02
CA TRP A 468 -3.07 16.94 5.91
C TRP A 468 -3.83 16.80 4.58
N PRO A 469 -3.32 17.37 3.48
CA PRO A 469 -4.06 17.40 2.22
C PRO A 469 -4.45 16.02 1.66
N GLY A 470 -3.61 14.99 1.86
CA GLY A 470 -3.83 13.63 1.37
C GLY A 470 -4.79 12.78 2.20
N GLN A 471 -5.30 13.28 3.34
CA GLN A 471 -6.21 12.52 4.20
C GLN A 471 -7.51 12.18 3.46
N MET A 472 -8.02 10.95 3.66
CA MET A 472 -9.33 10.56 3.16
C MET A 472 -10.43 11.51 3.65
N ARG A 473 -11.47 11.68 2.84
CA ARG A 473 -12.58 12.58 3.20
C ARG A 473 -13.70 11.87 3.94
N THR A 474 -13.93 10.60 3.62
CA THR A 474 -14.99 9.81 4.26
C THR A 474 -14.89 8.33 3.87
N VAL A 475 -15.71 7.50 4.48
CA VAL A 475 -16.10 6.19 3.94
C VAL A 475 -17.26 6.44 2.97
N TYR A 476 -17.12 6.01 1.74
CA TYR A 476 -18.13 6.21 0.69
C TYR A 476 -19.49 5.65 1.12
N GLY A 477 -20.51 6.48 1.00
CA GLY A 477 -21.89 6.11 1.39
C GLY A 477 -22.13 5.95 2.89
N ASP A 478 -21.10 6.08 3.76
CA ASP A 478 -21.22 5.82 5.20
C ASP A 478 -20.31 6.74 6.03
N HIS A 479 -20.64 8.03 6.07
CA HIS A 479 -19.89 9.03 6.84
C HIS A 479 -19.89 8.74 8.35
N GLN A 480 -20.97 8.17 8.88
CA GLN A 480 -21.06 7.80 10.28
C GLN A 480 -20.01 6.74 10.65
N ARG A 481 -19.80 5.76 9.81
CA ARG A 481 -18.74 4.75 9.99
C ARG A 481 -17.34 5.36 9.96
N PHE A 482 -17.13 6.41 9.16
CA PHE A 482 -15.88 7.17 9.17
C PHE A 482 -15.62 7.81 10.54
N ILE A 483 -16.63 8.51 11.09
CA ILE A 483 -16.57 9.13 12.41
C ILE A 483 -16.28 8.05 13.48
N GLU A 484 -17.06 6.99 13.51
CA GLU A 484 -16.96 5.92 14.50
C GLU A 484 -15.61 5.22 14.48
N THR A 485 -15.07 4.97 13.28
CA THR A 485 -13.81 4.22 13.12
C THR A 485 -12.60 5.03 13.56
N TYR A 486 -12.56 6.34 13.25
CA TYR A 486 -11.30 7.09 13.32
C TYR A 486 -11.31 8.25 14.31
N PHE A 487 -12.49 8.68 14.84
CA PHE A 487 -12.57 9.92 15.63
C PHE A 487 -13.31 9.78 16.97
N THR A 488 -13.97 8.64 17.24
CA THR A 488 -14.71 8.47 18.50
C THR A 488 -13.85 7.89 19.62
N THR A 489 -12.90 7.01 19.31
CA THR A 489 -12.03 6.39 20.31
C THR A 489 -11.14 7.42 21.00
N PHE A 490 -10.58 8.35 20.22
CA PHE A 490 -9.74 9.45 20.72
C PHE A 490 -10.25 10.78 20.16
N PRO A 491 -11.23 11.42 20.81
CA PRO A 491 -11.84 12.65 20.32
C PRO A 491 -10.83 13.77 20.03
N GLY A 492 -11.03 14.47 18.92
CA GLY A 492 -10.17 15.55 18.46
C GLY A 492 -8.89 15.11 17.74
N ARG A 493 -8.72 13.82 17.46
CA ARG A 493 -7.58 13.25 16.75
C ARG A 493 -8.00 12.20 15.73
N TYR A 494 -7.24 12.09 14.66
CA TYR A 494 -7.35 10.93 13.77
C TYR A 494 -6.66 9.73 14.42
N PHE A 495 -7.41 8.68 14.72
CA PHE A 495 -6.89 7.42 15.25
C PHE A 495 -6.51 6.48 14.12
N SER A 496 -5.24 6.15 13.99
CA SER A 496 -4.73 5.27 12.93
C SER A 496 -5.18 3.79 13.09
N GLY A 497 -5.56 3.39 14.29
CA GLY A 497 -5.77 1.99 14.65
C GLY A 497 -4.48 1.20 14.82
N ASP A 498 -3.32 1.85 14.75
CA ASP A 498 -2.02 1.25 14.98
C ASP A 498 -1.47 1.65 16.37
N GLY A 499 -0.74 0.72 16.98
CA GLY A 499 0.12 1.00 18.12
C GLY A 499 1.50 1.41 17.65
N ALA A 500 2.17 2.26 18.42
CA ALA A 500 3.55 2.62 18.15
C ALA A 500 4.32 2.85 19.45
N ARG A 501 5.64 2.70 19.37
CA ARG A 501 6.60 3.11 20.37
C ARG A 501 7.37 4.31 19.84
N ARG A 502 7.62 5.32 20.67
CA ARG A 502 8.58 6.38 20.42
C ARG A 502 9.79 6.16 21.34
N ASP A 503 10.99 6.14 20.77
CA ASP A 503 12.21 5.95 21.54
C ASP A 503 12.80 7.28 22.07
N ALA A 504 13.98 7.22 22.71
CA ALA A 504 14.63 8.39 23.30
C ALA A 504 15.18 9.40 22.26
N ASP A 505 15.29 8.99 20.99
CA ASP A 505 15.70 9.83 19.88
C ASP A 505 14.48 10.38 19.09
N ASP A 506 13.27 10.25 19.67
CA ASP A 506 11.97 10.62 19.07
C ASP A 506 11.63 9.85 17.78
N TYR A 507 12.16 8.64 17.61
CA TYR A 507 11.88 7.79 16.47
C TYR A 507 10.68 6.90 16.74
N PHE A 508 9.79 6.81 15.74
CA PHE A 508 8.58 6.00 15.79
C PHE A 508 8.84 4.58 15.28
N TRP A 509 8.37 3.61 16.05
CA TRP A 509 8.38 2.19 15.76
C TRP A 509 6.93 1.71 15.73
N ILE A 510 6.48 1.20 14.61
CA ILE A 510 5.11 0.68 14.52
C ILE A 510 5.07 -0.72 15.11
N THR A 511 4.25 -0.90 16.15
CA THR A 511 4.16 -2.17 16.89
C THR A 511 3.04 -3.08 16.37
N GLY A 512 2.25 -2.61 15.42
CA GLY A 512 1.16 -3.35 14.78
C GLY A 512 -0.21 -2.74 15.05
N ARG A 513 -1.27 -3.44 14.62
CA ARG A 513 -2.65 -3.00 14.83
C ARG A 513 -3.01 -3.06 16.31
N VAL A 514 -3.75 -2.07 16.78
CA VAL A 514 -4.24 -2.06 18.18
C VAL A 514 -5.16 -3.26 18.47
N ASP A 515 -5.92 -3.71 17.47
CA ASP A 515 -6.73 -4.94 17.54
C ASP A 515 -5.87 -6.21 17.65
N ASP A 516 -4.60 -6.15 17.24
CA ASP A 516 -3.63 -7.25 17.29
C ASP A 516 -2.68 -7.14 18.51
N VAL A 517 -2.85 -6.11 19.37
CA VAL A 517 -2.09 -5.99 20.62
C VAL A 517 -2.61 -7.00 21.62
N LEU A 518 -1.67 -7.73 22.23
CA LEU A 518 -1.93 -8.70 23.29
C LEU A 518 -1.96 -8.02 24.64
N ASN A 519 -2.92 -8.40 25.48
CA ASN A 519 -2.96 -8.00 26.89
C ASN A 519 -2.76 -9.22 27.79
N VAL A 520 -1.49 -9.56 28.02
CA VAL A 520 -1.10 -10.75 28.79
C VAL A 520 -0.80 -10.35 30.21
N SER A 521 -1.60 -10.81 31.16
CA SER A 521 -1.43 -10.51 32.61
C SER A 521 -1.35 -9.01 32.91
N GLY A 522 -2.08 -8.17 32.17
CA GLY A 522 -2.06 -6.71 32.33
C GLY A 522 -0.92 -6.00 31.60
N HIS A 523 -0.06 -6.71 30.88
CA HIS A 523 1.00 -6.13 30.06
C HIS A 523 0.56 -6.09 28.60
N ARG A 524 0.66 -4.91 28.00
CA ARG A 524 0.35 -4.67 26.61
C ARG A 524 1.57 -4.97 25.75
N MET A 525 1.46 -5.90 24.80
CA MET A 525 2.55 -6.30 23.90
C MET A 525 2.08 -6.34 22.46
N GLY A 526 2.93 -5.88 21.54
CA GLY A 526 2.70 -6.02 20.12
C GLY A 526 2.93 -7.47 19.64
N THR A 527 2.03 -8.00 18.82
CA THR A 527 2.25 -9.31 18.19
C THR A 527 3.51 -9.32 17.33
N ALA A 528 3.81 -8.20 16.66
CA ALA A 528 4.97 -8.06 15.79
C ALA A 528 6.31 -8.26 16.51
N GLU A 529 6.41 -7.89 17.78
CA GLU A 529 7.63 -8.08 18.57
C GLU A 529 7.91 -9.57 18.82
N ILE A 530 6.87 -10.34 19.15
CA ILE A 530 6.98 -11.79 19.36
C ILE A 530 7.23 -12.51 18.04
N GLU A 531 6.56 -12.08 16.97
CA GLU A 531 6.77 -12.60 15.62
C GLU A 531 8.20 -12.39 15.16
N SER A 532 8.76 -11.20 15.38
CA SER A 532 10.15 -10.88 15.06
C SER A 532 11.14 -11.78 15.82
N ALA A 533 10.92 -11.97 17.11
CA ALA A 533 11.76 -12.87 17.91
C ALA A 533 11.71 -14.31 17.40
N LEU A 534 10.54 -14.81 17.04
CA LEU A 534 10.39 -16.16 16.48
C LEU A 534 11.09 -16.29 15.11
N VAL A 535 10.95 -15.31 14.24
CA VAL A 535 11.56 -15.30 12.90
C VAL A 535 13.10 -15.14 12.97
N ALA A 536 13.63 -14.54 14.02
CA ALA A 536 15.08 -14.49 14.26
C ALA A 536 15.71 -15.87 14.56
N HIS A 537 14.89 -16.90 14.79
CA HIS A 537 15.40 -18.25 14.99
C HIS A 537 15.72 -18.89 13.62
N PRO A 538 16.92 -19.53 13.42
CA PRO A 538 17.37 -20.03 12.11
C PRO A 538 16.45 -21.05 11.43
N GLN A 539 15.60 -21.73 12.19
CA GLN A 539 14.69 -22.76 11.68
C GLN A 539 13.28 -22.23 11.40
N VAL A 540 13.00 -20.96 11.71
CA VAL A 540 11.68 -20.33 11.50
C VAL A 540 11.70 -19.49 10.25
N ALA A 541 10.80 -19.80 9.36
CA ALA A 541 10.63 -19.08 8.10
C ALA A 541 9.67 -17.90 8.24
N GLU A 542 8.55 -18.12 8.92
CA GLU A 542 7.50 -17.13 9.18
C GLU A 542 6.81 -17.39 10.51
N SER A 543 6.25 -16.36 11.10
CA SER A 543 5.40 -16.50 12.28
C SER A 543 4.24 -15.49 12.24
N ALA A 544 3.11 -15.91 12.79
CA ALA A 544 2.00 -15.03 13.10
C ALA A 544 1.53 -15.30 14.53
N VAL A 545 1.36 -14.23 15.30
CA VAL A 545 0.97 -14.31 16.70
C VAL A 545 -0.39 -13.66 16.91
N VAL A 546 -1.24 -14.30 17.69
CA VAL A 546 -2.56 -13.78 18.08
C VAL A 546 -2.84 -14.06 19.54
N GLY A 547 -3.72 -13.25 20.14
CA GLY A 547 -4.26 -13.53 21.46
C GLY A 547 -5.41 -14.55 21.41
N TYR A 548 -5.52 -15.37 22.44
CA TYR A 548 -6.67 -16.24 22.66
C TYR A 548 -7.14 -16.16 24.11
N PRO A 549 -8.43 -16.44 24.42
CA PRO A 549 -8.94 -16.42 25.80
C PRO A 549 -8.16 -17.41 26.69
N HIS A 550 -7.66 -16.92 27.83
CA HIS A 550 -6.91 -17.74 28.78
C HIS A 550 -7.41 -17.51 30.20
N ASP A 551 -7.81 -18.57 30.91
CA ASP A 551 -8.52 -18.51 32.22
C ASP A 551 -7.74 -17.76 33.30
N ILE A 552 -6.40 -17.83 33.30
CA ILE A 552 -5.56 -17.22 34.34
C ILE A 552 -5.01 -15.85 33.91
N LYS A 553 -4.59 -15.71 32.64
CA LYS A 553 -3.91 -14.52 32.13
C LYS A 553 -4.86 -13.50 31.51
N GLY A 554 -6.16 -13.84 31.39
CA GLY A 554 -7.15 -13.13 30.60
C GLY A 554 -6.94 -13.36 29.10
N GLN A 555 -5.73 -13.15 28.60
CA GLN A 555 -5.33 -13.45 27.23
C GLN A 555 -4.00 -14.22 27.24
N GLY A 556 -3.94 -15.33 26.50
CA GLY A 556 -2.73 -16.11 26.22
C GLY A 556 -2.18 -15.82 24.83
N ILE A 557 -0.96 -16.23 24.60
CA ILE A 557 -0.22 -16.05 23.35
C ILE A 557 -0.29 -17.32 22.53
N TYR A 558 -0.87 -17.22 21.33
CA TYR A 558 -0.92 -18.32 20.36
C TYR A 558 -0.03 -17.96 19.16
N ALA A 559 1.01 -18.74 18.93
CA ALA A 559 1.94 -18.56 17.81
C ALA A 559 1.71 -19.62 16.73
N TYR A 560 1.51 -19.17 15.50
CA TYR A 560 1.53 -19.99 14.29
C TYR A 560 2.92 -19.84 13.65
N VAL A 561 3.60 -20.96 13.41
CA VAL A 561 4.99 -20.96 12.95
C VAL A 561 5.15 -21.80 11.69
N THR A 562 5.70 -21.19 10.65
CA THR A 562 6.15 -21.88 9.43
C THR A 562 7.65 -22.12 9.52
N LEU A 563 8.09 -23.34 9.31
CA LEU A 563 9.50 -23.73 9.34
C LEU A 563 10.19 -23.47 8.00
N VAL A 564 11.50 -23.34 8.03
CA VAL A 564 12.36 -23.34 6.85
C VAL A 564 12.26 -24.68 6.14
N GLU A 565 12.35 -24.68 4.82
CA GLU A 565 12.30 -25.91 4.02
C GLU A 565 13.34 -26.94 4.46
N GLY A 566 12.91 -28.19 4.63
CA GLY A 566 13.77 -29.28 5.09
C GLY A 566 13.92 -29.40 6.61
N VAL A 567 13.30 -28.52 7.39
CA VAL A 567 13.23 -28.63 8.86
C VAL A 567 11.97 -29.40 9.26
N GLU A 568 12.12 -30.45 10.05
CA GLU A 568 11.01 -31.24 10.58
C GLU A 568 10.48 -30.63 11.89
N SER A 569 9.16 -30.64 12.04
CA SER A 569 8.50 -30.21 13.27
C SER A 569 8.71 -31.24 14.39
N SER A 570 9.00 -30.76 15.62
CA SER A 570 9.10 -31.62 16.79
C SER A 570 8.72 -30.87 18.08
N ASP A 571 8.44 -31.63 19.15
CA ASP A 571 8.16 -31.08 20.47
C ASP A 571 9.40 -30.43 21.09
N GLU A 572 10.60 -30.91 20.77
CA GLU A 572 11.87 -30.34 21.19
C GLU A 572 12.04 -28.94 20.59
N LEU A 573 11.70 -28.77 19.30
CA LEU A 573 11.75 -27.47 18.64
C LEU A 573 10.72 -26.49 19.21
N VAL A 574 9.53 -26.96 19.61
CA VAL A 574 8.56 -26.12 20.33
C VAL A 574 9.16 -25.60 21.64
N ALA A 575 9.80 -26.48 22.42
CA ALA A 575 10.45 -26.09 23.67
C ALA A 575 11.61 -25.10 23.43
N GLU A 576 12.41 -25.32 22.38
CA GLU A 576 13.50 -24.44 21.97
C GLU A 576 12.98 -23.04 21.59
N LEU A 577 11.95 -22.94 20.74
CA LEU A 577 11.36 -21.67 20.33
C LEU A 577 10.74 -20.89 21.50
N ARG A 578 10.13 -21.57 22.46
CA ARG A 578 9.66 -20.95 23.71
C ARG A 578 10.80 -20.40 24.54
N GLN A 579 11.91 -21.14 24.68
CA GLN A 579 13.11 -20.69 25.39
C GLN A 579 13.78 -19.51 24.64
N TRP A 580 13.81 -19.58 23.31
CA TRP A 580 14.32 -18.54 22.45
C TRP A 580 13.54 -17.23 22.66
N THR A 581 12.21 -17.25 22.52
CA THR A 581 11.36 -16.06 22.72
C THR A 581 11.52 -15.49 24.14
N ARG A 582 11.61 -16.38 25.15
CA ARG A 582 11.83 -15.98 26.53
C ARG A 582 13.18 -15.29 26.74
N LYS A 583 14.22 -15.70 26.01
CA LYS A 583 15.55 -15.09 26.07
C LYS A 583 15.59 -13.76 25.35
N GLU A 584 14.97 -13.66 24.17
CA GLU A 584 15.03 -12.46 23.34
C GLU A 584 14.16 -11.32 23.88
N ILE A 585 12.96 -11.60 24.40
CA ILE A 585 12.01 -10.58 24.86
C ILE A 585 11.79 -10.67 26.39
N GLY A 586 11.58 -11.87 26.90
CA GLY A 586 11.26 -12.09 28.30
C GLY A 586 10.16 -13.13 28.56
N PRO A 587 9.95 -13.51 29.84
CA PRO A 587 9.03 -14.60 30.18
C PRO A 587 7.55 -14.31 29.82
N ILE A 588 7.14 -13.03 29.80
CA ILE A 588 5.77 -12.62 29.50
C ILE A 588 5.43 -12.87 28.02
N ALA A 589 6.40 -12.76 27.12
CA ALA A 589 6.25 -12.93 25.69
C ALA A 589 6.30 -14.38 25.22
N THR A 590 6.50 -15.34 26.14
CA THR A 590 6.61 -16.76 25.81
C THR A 590 5.26 -17.29 25.30
N PRO A 591 5.17 -17.86 24.08
CA PRO A 591 3.94 -18.43 23.57
C PRO A 591 3.39 -19.55 24.46
N ASP A 592 2.12 -19.46 24.84
CA ASP A 592 1.41 -20.51 25.57
C ASP A 592 1.12 -21.69 24.67
N LEU A 593 0.70 -21.39 23.44
CA LEU A 593 0.43 -22.39 22.41
C LEU A 593 1.27 -22.06 21.15
N LEU A 594 1.83 -23.08 20.55
CA LEU A 594 2.56 -22.99 19.30
C LEU A 594 2.04 -24.06 18.34
N GLN A 595 1.58 -23.63 17.19
CA GLN A 595 1.06 -24.48 16.12
C GLN A 595 1.97 -24.41 14.89
N TRP A 596 2.35 -25.55 14.38
CA TRP A 596 3.01 -25.63 13.09
C TRP A 596 2.00 -25.31 11.97
N ALA A 597 2.35 -24.33 11.16
CA ALA A 597 1.55 -23.88 10.04
C ALA A 597 2.40 -24.01 8.76
N PRO A 598 2.10 -24.96 7.87
CA PRO A 598 2.83 -25.08 6.60
C PRO A 598 2.74 -23.79 5.79
N GLN A 599 1.61 -23.10 5.88
CA GLN A 599 1.38 -21.76 5.35
C GLN A 599 0.51 -20.94 6.29
N LEU A 600 0.69 -19.61 6.28
CA LEU A 600 -0.18 -18.69 6.98
C LEU A 600 -1.32 -18.21 6.05
N PRO A 601 -2.53 -17.93 6.58
CA PRO A 601 -3.63 -17.42 5.78
C PRO A 601 -3.31 -15.97 5.39
N LYS A 602 -2.98 -15.78 4.13
CA LYS A 602 -2.57 -14.49 3.57
C LYS A 602 -3.56 -14.00 2.53
N THR A 603 -3.71 -12.69 2.49
CA THR A 603 -4.27 -12.06 1.31
C THR A 603 -3.32 -12.22 0.14
N ARG A 604 -3.82 -12.03 -1.06
CA ARG A 604 -2.99 -12.09 -2.27
C ARG A 604 -1.92 -11.00 -2.36
N SER A 605 -2.00 -9.98 -1.51
CA SER A 605 -0.93 -9.00 -1.31
C SER A 605 0.16 -9.49 -0.33
N GLY A 606 0.03 -10.71 0.20
CA GLY A 606 0.96 -11.25 1.19
C GLY A 606 0.63 -10.90 2.64
N LYS A 607 -0.36 -10.05 2.90
CA LYS A 607 -0.75 -9.64 4.26
C LYS A 607 -1.40 -10.81 5.00
N ILE A 608 -0.89 -11.14 6.20
CA ILE A 608 -1.44 -12.19 7.06
C ILE A 608 -2.82 -11.76 7.58
N MET A 609 -3.79 -12.66 7.44
CA MET A 609 -5.17 -12.43 7.92
C MET A 609 -5.31 -12.86 9.38
N ARG A 610 -4.73 -12.09 10.31
CA ARG A 610 -4.72 -12.39 11.76
C ARG A 610 -6.13 -12.56 12.34
N ARG A 611 -7.13 -11.91 11.76
CA ARG A 611 -8.54 -12.11 12.14
C ARG A 611 -8.96 -13.58 12.07
N ILE A 612 -8.58 -14.28 11.02
CA ILE A 612 -8.88 -15.72 10.84
C ILE A 612 -8.11 -16.52 11.89
N LEU A 613 -6.83 -16.26 12.05
CA LEU A 613 -5.98 -16.93 13.06
C LEU A 613 -6.52 -16.76 14.48
N ARG A 614 -6.98 -15.55 14.80
CA ARG A 614 -7.56 -15.22 16.11
C ARG A 614 -8.86 -16.00 16.37
N LYS A 615 -9.73 -16.10 15.38
CA LYS A 615 -10.96 -16.90 15.48
C LYS A 615 -10.68 -18.39 15.66
N ILE A 616 -9.68 -18.92 14.95
CA ILE A 616 -9.22 -20.32 15.12
C ILE A 616 -8.65 -20.51 16.53
N ALA A 617 -7.78 -19.60 16.99
CA ALA A 617 -7.19 -19.64 18.32
C ALA A 617 -8.23 -19.51 19.46
N ALA A 618 -9.32 -18.83 19.21
CA ALA A 618 -10.45 -18.69 20.16
C ALA A 618 -11.48 -19.83 20.05
N ASN A 619 -11.31 -20.82 19.19
CA ASN A 619 -12.30 -21.85 18.86
C ASN A 619 -13.63 -21.30 18.29
N ASP A 620 -13.64 -20.09 17.72
CA ASP A 620 -14.78 -19.41 17.08
C ASP A 620 -14.62 -19.41 15.54
N TYR A 621 -14.53 -20.60 14.94
CA TYR A 621 -14.27 -20.76 13.50
C TYR A 621 -15.51 -21.16 12.68
N ALA A 622 -16.71 -21.16 13.27
CA ALA A 622 -17.95 -21.42 12.54
C ALA A 622 -18.29 -20.30 11.54
N ASP A 623 -17.92 -19.05 11.86
CA ASP A 623 -18.04 -17.90 10.97
C ASP A 623 -16.70 -17.14 10.95
N LEU A 624 -15.90 -17.37 9.93
CA LEU A 624 -14.62 -16.70 9.75
C LEU A 624 -14.73 -15.32 9.08
N GLY A 625 -15.96 -14.88 8.73
CA GLY A 625 -16.21 -13.65 7.98
C GLY A 625 -15.66 -13.72 6.56
N ASP A 626 -15.37 -12.56 5.95
CA ASP A 626 -14.90 -12.50 4.57
C ASP A 626 -13.54 -13.19 4.38
N THR A 627 -13.55 -14.33 3.68
CA THR A 627 -12.36 -15.10 3.28
C THR A 627 -12.05 -14.97 1.78
N SER A 628 -12.81 -14.16 1.06
CA SER A 628 -12.73 -14.02 -0.42
C SER A 628 -11.39 -13.47 -0.90
N THR A 629 -10.64 -12.83 -0.01
CA THR A 629 -9.33 -12.24 -0.31
C THR A 629 -8.15 -13.17 -0.04
N LEU A 630 -8.39 -14.39 0.46
CA LEU A 630 -7.34 -15.38 0.70
C LEU A 630 -6.69 -15.85 -0.60
N THR A 631 -5.38 -16.02 -0.55
CA THR A 631 -4.59 -16.60 -1.66
C THR A 631 -4.95 -18.08 -1.84
N ASP A 632 -5.03 -18.80 -0.74
CA ASP A 632 -5.38 -20.22 -0.69
C ASP A 632 -6.35 -20.49 0.47
N PRO A 633 -7.64 -20.68 0.20
CA PRO A 633 -8.62 -20.99 1.24
C PRO A 633 -8.39 -22.33 1.94
N SER A 634 -7.67 -23.29 1.34
CA SER A 634 -7.42 -24.62 1.94
C SER A 634 -6.54 -24.54 3.20
N VAL A 635 -5.70 -23.52 3.30
CA VAL A 635 -4.86 -23.22 4.47
C VAL A 635 -5.70 -23.11 5.74
N VAL A 636 -6.90 -22.55 5.65
CA VAL A 636 -7.77 -22.37 6.81
C VAL A 636 -8.24 -23.71 7.38
N THR A 637 -8.60 -24.64 6.52
CA THR A 637 -9.02 -26.00 6.93
C THR A 637 -7.89 -26.71 7.67
N ASP A 638 -6.68 -26.65 7.11
CA ASP A 638 -5.49 -27.24 7.72
C ASP A 638 -5.21 -26.65 9.13
N LEU A 639 -5.30 -25.32 9.26
CA LEU A 639 -5.10 -24.64 10.54
C LEU A 639 -6.17 -25.00 11.58
N VAL A 640 -7.43 -25.15 11.18
CA VAL A 640 -8.53 -25.58 12.05
C VAL A 640 -8.32 -27.02 12.53
N ASP A 641 -7.93 -27.93 11.63
CA ASP A 641 -7.76 -29.34 11.93
C ASP A 641 -6.56 -29.59 12.87
N ASN A 642 -5.49 -28.80 12.74
CA ASN A 642 -4.26 -28.93 13.50
C ASN A 642 -4.15 -27.98 14.71
N ARG A 643 -5.23 -27.30 15.09
CA ARG A 643 -5.21 -26.36 16.22
C ARG A 643 -4.83 -27.01 17.55
N GLN A 644 -4.12 -26.27 18.40
CA GLN A 644 -3.52 -26.76 19.64
C GLN A 644 -4.43 -26.57 20.88
N ASN A 645 -5.55 -25.91 20.73
CA ASN A 645 -6.53 -25.62 21.80
C ASN A 645 -7.83 -26.45 21.64
N LYS A 646 -7.67 -27.71 21.23
CA LYS A 646 -8.79 -28.67 21.07
C LYS A 646 -9.45 -28.96 22.40
#